data_8f47ffc3845c6b36fe189131233aec83
#
_entry.id   8f47ffc3845c6b36fe189131233aec83
#
_cell.length_a   1.000
_cell.length_b   1.000
_cell.length_c   1.000
_cell.angle_alpha   90.00
_cell.angle_beta   90.00
_cell.angle_gamma   90.00
#
_symmetry.space_group_name_H-M   'P 1'
#
loop_
_entity.id
_entity.type
_entity.pdbx_description
1 polymer ?
#
loop_
_entity_poly.entity_id
_entity_poly.type
_entity_poly.pdbx_seq_one_letter_code
_entity_poly.pdbx_strand_id
1 'polypeptide(L)'
;MSTALGTELRPALPRDQWNTTEMGRFLEKIENTYGVHFENYDQAWAWSVANLDDFWQQIWDHFEIISHAPHTAVLGSRTMPGAQWFPGARINFAEHIHRALVEHADVPILINRSQTTGSSEWTGQQLLDEIAALRTGLIAQGIGEGDRVVGYLPNIPQTVALYFATASLGAIWCSVPPEMGPQSVLDRIEQLDPSLIVAIDGYKWGAKSISRADELDRIRAALPAMKAVVLPYLDAECEIPAGALSYAEFTKNTAPMEFVPVAFEYPLVILFSSGTTGKPKAIVHCHGGLLLEHYKDISLQFDITDRDRTFWYSTTGWMVWTLSVSSLLVGAAMVLMDGDPGWPALDGEWSQWAVLAETKSTYLTTGSAYLAVCAHSGLTPGKTWDLSRLREIQCSGSPLAADVAGWVYAEVGPDLMLAPASGGTDICSGFVCGSPLSPVNAGEMAVRPLGAAVYSWGPDGQEVSGEPGELVCVAPLPSMPAFFWGDENFDRYTASYFDTWPGIWRHGDWLIHTERNTWAITGRSDATLNRGGVRLGTAEFYAILDPRPELKDSLVLHFEDPDGGMGVLALLAVANGELDKEATEKALKTFIRTELSPRHVPDVIIWVPSVPRTATGKRLEIPLKRLVQGINTGNTIDRGVLVHPEDLDGIVAALKAVLA
;
A
#
# COMPACT_ATOMS: atom_id res chain seq x y z
N MET A 1 -20.65 -22.86 -8.60
CA MET A 1 -21.69 -22.05 -9.31
C MET A 1 -21.09 -20.67 -9.49
N SER A 2 -21.20 -20.05 -10.66
CA SER A 2 -20.69 -18.70 -10.84
C SER A 2 -21.61 -17.70 -10.13
N THR A 3 -21.05 -16.86 -9.28
CA THR A 3 -21.79 -15.78 -8.61
C THR A 3 -21.87 -14.59 -9.56
N ALA A 4 -23.06 -14.06 -9.77
CA ALA A 4 -23.23 -12.90 -10.65
C ALA A 4 -22.77 -11.61 -9.95
N LEU A 5 -22.26 -10.65 -10.73
CA LEU A 5 -21.89 -9.32 -10.25
C LEU A 5 -23.09 -8.65 -9.54
N GLY A 6 -22.85 -8.06 -8.38
CA GLY A 6 -23.85 -7.36 -7.58
C GLY A 6 -24.79 -8.29 -6.79
N THR A 7 -24.56 -9.61 -6.79
CA THR A 7 -25.31 -10.54 -5.92
C THR A 7 -25.03 -10.17 -4.45
N GLU A 8 -26.08 -9.93 -3.65
CA GLU A 8 -25.92 -9.72 -2.22
C GLU A 8 -25.44 -11.03 -1.54
N LEU A 9 -24.27 -10.96 -0.92
CA LEU A 9 -23.63 -12.08 -0.22
C LEU A 9 -23.83 -12.00 1.29
N ARG A 10 -23.94 -10.79 1.82
CA ARG A 10 -24.21 -10.50 3.23
C ARG A 10 -25.11 -9.27 3.31
N PRO A 11 -26.22 -9.31 4.06
CA PRO A 11 -27.09 -8.14 4.24
C PRO A 11 -26.41 -7.06 5.10
N ALA A 12 -26.91 -5.83 5.00
CA ALA A 12 -26.54 -4.76 5.90
C ALA A 12 -26.86 -5.11 7.35
N LEU A 13 -26.03 -4.60 8.28
CA LEU A 13 -26.34 -4.73 9.70
C LEU A 13 -27.61 -3.92 10.03
N PRO A 14 -28.64 -4.51 10.68
CA PRO A 14 -29.84 -3.81 11.09
C PRO A 14 -29.51 -2.59 11.96
N ARG A 15 -30.25 -1.49 11.79
CA ARG A 15 -29.96 -0.21 12.47
C ARG A 15 -29.91 -0.34 14.00
N ASP A 16 -30.78 -1.16 14.58
CA ASP A 16 -30.85 -1.44 16.01
C ASP A 16 -29.67 -2.26 16.55
N GLN A 17 -28.81 -2.79 15.66
CA GLN A 17 -27.60 -3.52 16.00
C GLN A 17 -26.31 -2.72 15.75
N TRP A 18 -26.39 -1.50 15.24
CA TRP A 18 -25.20 -0.69 14.94
C TRP A 18 -24.26 -0.51 16.13
N ASN A 19 -24.82 -0.35 17.34
CA ASN A 19 -24.05 -0.21 18.58
C ASN A 19 -23.22 -1.44 18.96
N THR A 20 -23.33 -2.55 18.22
CA THR A 20 -22.44 -3.71 18.37
C THR A 20 -21.07 -3.50 17.70
N THR A 21 -20.94 -2.48 16.84
CA THR A 21 -19.70 -2.11 16.15
C THR A 21 -19.11 -0.81 16.68
N GLU A 22 -17.79 -0.61 16.51
CA GLU A 22 -17.15 0.66 16.89
C GLU A 22 -17.71 1.85 16.08
N MET A 23 -17.91 1.65 14.78
CA MET A 23 -18.51 2.65 13.91
C MET A 23 -19.90 3.04 14.40
N GLY A 24 -20.75 2.09 14.74
CA GLY A 24 -22.09 2.37 15.22
C GLY A 24 -22.11 3.15 16.53
N ARG A 25 -21.24 2.81 17.50
CA ARG A 25 -21.08 3.56 18.75
C ARG A 25 -20.58 4.99 18.51
N PHE A 26 -19.64 5.16 17.58
CA PHE A 26 -19.14 6.47 17.19
C PHE A 26 -20.24 7.32 16.54
N LEU A 27 -21.03 6.75 15.63
CA LEU A 27 -22.16 7.45 15.01
C LEU A 27 -23.26 7.82 16.01
N GLU A 28 -23.56 6.95 16.98
CA GLU A 28 -24.50 7.28 18.08
C GLU A 28 -24.01 8.47 18.91
N LYS A 29 -22.70 8.57 19.17
CA LYS A 29 -22.10 9.74 19.82
C LYS A 29 -22.31 11.02 19.01
N ILE A 30 -22.12 10.95 17.67
CA ILE A 30 -22.40 12.08 16.77
C ILE A 30 -23.88 12.48 16.80
N GLU A 31 -24.79 11.51 16.68
CA GLU A 31 -26.23 11.75 16.74
C GLU A 31 -26.62 12.50 18.03
N ASN A 32 -26.11 12.04 19.16
CA ASN A 32 -26.36 12.65 20.46
C ASN A 32 -25.74 14.07 20.59
N THR A 33 -24.56 14.30 20.01
CA THR A 33 -23.84 15.57 20.13
C THR A 33 -24.45 16.66 19.27
N TYR A 34 -24.87 16.32 18.05
CA TYR A 34 -25.35 17.29 17.06
C TYR A 34 -26.85 17.28 16.86
N GLY A 35 -27.60 16.39 17.54
CA GLY A 35 -29.06 16.28 17.40
C GLY A 35 -29.51 15.82 16.01
N VAL A 36 -28.68 15.00 15.35
CA VAL A 36 -28.97 14.42 14.03
C VAL A 36 -29.35 12.95 14.19
N HIS A 37 -29.90 12.34 13.15
CA HIS A 37 -30.22 10.91 13.12
C HIS A 37 -29.89 10.34 11.75
N PHE A 38 -29.25 9.16 11.73
CA PHE A 38 -28.84 8.48 10.51
C PHE A 38 -29.64 7.18 10.32
N GLU A 39 -30.46 7.13 9.30
CA GLU A 39 -31.21 5.92 8.92
C GLU A 39 -30.30 4.86 8.28
N ASN A 40 -29.23 5.28 7.60
CA ASN A 40 -28.30 4.44 6.87
C ASN A 40 -26.90 5.06 6.82
N TYR A 41 -25.93 4.27 6.34
CA TYR A 41 -24.55 4.70 6.22
C TYR A 41 -24.36 5.94 5.32
N ASP A 42 -25.09 6.03 4.22
CA ASP A 42 -24.95 7.16 3.27
C ASP A 42 -25.29 8.50 3.89
N GLN A 43 -26.29 8.54 4.78
CA GLN A 43 -26.62 9.75 5.53
C GLN A 43 -25.51 10.14 6.51
N ALA A 44 -24.89 9.16 7.17
CA ALA A 44 -23.73 9.39 8.04
C ALA A 44 -22.53 9.88 7.22
N TRP A 45 -22.26 9.25 6.07
CA TRP A 45 -21.23 9.71 5.16
C TRP A 45 -21.49 11.13 4.65
N ALA A 46 -22.69 11.42 4.18
CA ALA A 46 -23.05 12.76 3.67
C ALA A 46 -22.87 13.83 4.76
N TRP A 47 -23.25 13.53 6.01
CA TRP A 47 -23.02 14.43 7.13
C TRP A 47 -21.52 14.64 7.38
N SER A 48 -20.71 13.58 7.37
CA SER A 48 -19.28 13.63 7.66
C SER A 48 -18.51 14.49 6.66
N VAL A 49 -18.88 14.48 5.38
CA VAL A 49 -18.23 15.30 4.33
C VAL A 49 -18.78 16.73 4.26
N ALA A 50 -20.03 16.93 4.66
CA ALA A 50 -20.61 18.27 4.75
C ALA A 50 -20.11 19.05 5.99
N ASN A 51 -19.75 18.35 7.07
CA ASN A 51 -19.35 18.91 8.36
C ASN A 51 -17.93 18.44 8.74
N LEU A 52 -16.96 18.66 7.85
CA LEU A 52 -15.58 18.14 8.03
C LEU A 52 -14.93 18.54 9.36
N ASP A 53 -15.09 19.81 9.79
CA ASP A 53 -14.52 20.29 11.05
C ASP A 53 -15.11 19.52 12.23
N ASP A 54 -16.43 19.40 12.28
CA ASP A 54 -17.13 18.68 13.36
C ASP A 54 -16.77 17.19 13.35
N PHE A 55 -16.73 16.57 12.17
CA PHE A 55 -16.39 15.16 12.03
C PHE A 55 -14.97 14.86 12.53
N TRP A 56 -13.96 15.61 12.06
CA TRP A 56 -12.57 15.37 12.46
C TRP A 56 -12.28 15.79 13.90
N GLN A 57 -13.02 16.79 14.44
CA GLN A 57 -12.99 17.05 15.89
C GLN A 57 -13.54 15.88 16.69
N GLN A 58 -14.63 15.23 16.22
CA GLN A 58 -15.14 14.03 16.91
C GLN A 58 -14.19 12.84 16.84
N ILE A 59 -13.43 12.67 15.75
CA ILE A 59 -12.34 11.67 15.68
C ILE A 59 -11.27 12.01 16.71
N TRP A 60 -10.81 13.27 16.77
CA TRP A 60 -9.83 13.74 17.75
C TRP A 60 -10.25 13.45 19.20
N ASP A 61 -11.48 13.80 19.55
CA ASP A 61 -12.03 13.65 20.90
C ASP A 61 -12.36 12.20 21.24
N HIS A 62 -12.79 11.40 20.26
CA HIS A 62 -13.16 10.01 20.47
C HIS A 62 -11.94 9.13 20.81
N PHE A 63 -10.82 9.39 20.14
CA PHE A 63 -9.58 8.64 20.36
C PHE A 63 -8.63 9.32 21.35
N GLU A 64 -9.08 10.39 22.01
CA GLU A 64 -8.32 11.09 23.05
C GLU A 64 -6.90 11.43 22.58
N ILE A 65 -6.80 12.19 21.48
CA ILE A 65 -5.51 12.51 20.86
C ILE A 65 -4.62 13.29 21.84
N ILE A 66 -3.44 12.74 22.14
CA ILE A 66 -2.43 13.37 23.01
C ILE A 66 -1.80 14.52 22.24
N SER A 67 -1.95 15.74 22.76
CA SER A 67 -1.33 16.93 22.18
C SER A 67 -0.67 17.77 23.24
N HIS A 68 0.58 18.15 22.99
CA HIS A 68 1.40 18.97 23.87
C HIS A 68 1.17 20.49 23.71
N ALA A 69 0.35 20.87 22.72
CA ALA A 69 -0.13 22.22 22.52
C ALA A 69 -1.53 22.22 21.93
N PRO A 70 -2.40 23.19 22.29
CA PRO A 70 -3.75 23.26 21.74
C PRO A 70 -3.73 23.64 20.25
N HIS A 71 -4.62 23.06 19.46
CA HIS A 71 -4.90 23.54 18.11
C HIS A 71 -5.78 24.79 18.13
N THR A 72 -5.67 25.62 17.10
CA THR A 72 -6.45 26.88 16.98
C THR A 72 -7.68 26.72 16.09
N ALA A 73 -7.72 25.69 15.26
CA ALA A 73 -8.83 25.29 14.39
C ALA A 73 -8.72 23.80 14.07
N VAL A 74 -9.77 23.17 13.59
CA VAL A 74 -9.71 21.80 13.04
C VAL A 74 -9.13 21.86 11.63
N LEU A 75 -9.69 22.72 10.78
CA LEU A 75 -9.24 22.93 9.41
C LEU A 75 -8.96 24.43 9.19
N GLY A 76 -7.71 24.82 9.32
CA GLY A 76 -7.27 26.21 9.18
C GLY A 76 -7.26 26.69 7.73
N SER A 77 -6.99 25.79 6.78
CA SER A 77 -7.08 26.03 5.34
C SER A 77 -7.69 24.81 4.64
N ARG A 78 -8.64 25.05 3.71
CA ARG A 78 -9.28 24.01 2.90
C ARG A 78 -8.67 23.88 1.49
N THR A 79 -7.64 24.67 1.19
CA THR A 79 -7.03 24.71 -0.14
C THR A 79 -6.32 23.39 -0.44
N MET A 80 -6.58 22.82 -1.59
CA MET A 80 -5.85 21.63 -2.10
C MET A 80 -5.00 21.99 -3.33
N PRO A 81 -3.69 21.69 -3.34
CA PRO A 81 -2.87 21.24 -2.20
C PRO A 81 -2.67 22.34 -1.15
N GLY A 82 -2.27 21.95 0.08
CA GLY A 82 -1.93 22.88 1.16
C GLY A 82 -3.04 23.07 2.22
N ALA A 83 -3.95 22.11 2.36
CA ALA A 83 -4.88 22.08 3.49
C ALA A 83 -4.11 22.01 4.82
N GLN A 84 -4.58 22.72 5.85
CA GLN A 84 -3.94 22.78 7.16
C GLN A 84 -4.87 22.20 8.23
N TRP A 85 -4.51 21.03 8.72
CA TRP A 85 -5.24 20.34 9.77
C TRP A 85 -4.68 20.63 11.15
N PHE A 86 -5.54 20.89 12.13
CA PHE A 86 -5.23 21.14 13.54
C PHE A 86 -4.01 22.04 13.76
N PRO A 87 -3.97 23.26 13.14
CA PRO A 87 -2.84 24.16 13.24
C PRO A 87 -2.57 24.54 14.71
N GLY A 88 -1.31 24.46 15.10
CA GLY A 88 -0.85 24.70 16.48
C GLY A 88 -0.71 23.43 17.31
N ALA A 89 -1.39 22.34 16.98
CA ALA A 89 -1.23 21.07 17.69
C ALA A 89 0.22 20.55 17.59
N ARG A 90 0.70 19.97 18.68
CA ARG A 90 2.01 19.30 18.73
C ARG A 90 1.82 17.89 19.28
N ILE A 91 2.08 16.91 18.46
CA ILE A 91 1.78 15.50 18.72
C ILE A 91 2.98 14.62 18.40
N ASN A 92 2.92 13.35 18.81
CA ASN A 92 3.81 12.30 18.31
C ASN A 92 3.01 11.01 18.06
N PHE A 93 3.09 10.46 16.87
CA PHE A 93 2.38 9.22 16.50
C PHE A 93 2.77 8.03 17.40
N ALA A 94 4.08 7.88 17.69
CA ALA A 94 4.57 6.76 18.51
C ALA A 94 4.12 6.86 19.98
N GLU A 95 3.77 8.02 20.49
CA GLU A 95 3.25 8.20 21.84
C GLU A 95 1.88 7.53 22.04
N HIS A 96 1.04 7.52 21.00
CA HIS A 96 -0.27 6.85 21.02
C HIS A 96 -0.10 5.33 20.99
N ILE A 97 0.87 4.82 20.21
CA ILE A 97 1.24 3.40 20.22
C ILE A 97 1.79 3.01 21.61
N HIS A 98 2.66 3.83 22.18
CA HIS A 98 3.20 3.59 23.53
C HIS A 98 2.09 3.49 24.57
N ARG A 99 1.10 4.40 24.54
CA ARG A 99 -0.08 4.35 25.43
C ARG A 99 -0.78 3.00 25.35
N ALA A 100 -1.11 2.56 24.15
CA ALA A 100 -1.79 1.27 23.94
C ALA A 100 -0.93 0.07 24.37
N LEU A 101 0.39 0.09 24.09
CA LEU A 101 1.29 -0.99 24.51
C LEU A 101 1.45 -1.10 26.01
N VAL A 102 1.45 0.03 26.75
CA VAL A 102 1.48 0.04 28.22
C VAL A 102 0.23 -0.63 28.80
N GLU A 103 -0.94 -0.36 28.22
CA GLU A 103 -2.20 -1.00 28.61
C GLU A 103 -2.20 -2.52 28.35
N HIS A 104 -1.41 -2.98 27.37
CA HIS A 104 -1.32 -4.38 26.92
C HIS A 104 0.08 -4.99 27.18
N ALA A 105 0.81 -4.52 28.19
CA ALA A 105 2.21 -4.88 28.44
C ALA A 105 2.44 -6.40 28.58
N ASP A 106 1.54 -7.11 29.24
CA ASP A 106 1.71 -8.52 29.59
C ASP A 106 1.13 -9.51 28.56
N VAL A 107 0.50 -9.00 27.47
CA VAL A 107 -0.12 -9.88 26.47
C VAL A 107 0.71 -9.96 25.18
N PRO A 108 0.68 -11.09 24.46
CA PRO A 108 1.31 -11.18 23.14
C PRO A 108 0.67 -10.17 22.16
N ILE A 109 1.49 -9.21 21.71
CA ILE A 109 1.05 -8.13 20.80
C ILE A 109 1.63 -8.28 19.38
N LEU A 110 2.82 -8.89 19.23
CA LEU A 110 3.39 -9.28 17.96
C LEU A 110 3.56 -10.80 17.90
N ILE A 111 2.93 -11.42 16.91
CA ILE A 111 2.95 -12.87 16.69
C ILE A 111 3.67 -13.09 15.37
N ASN A 112 4.95 -13.44 15.44
CA ASN A 112 5.82 -13.56 14.26
C ASN A 112 5.89 -14.99 13.75
N ARG A 113 5.78 -15.14 12.44
CA ARG A 113 5.96 -16.38 11.69
C ARG A 113 6.95 -16.12 10.54
N SER A 114 8.15 -16.69 10.65
CA SER A 114 9.23 -16.47 9.70
C SER A 114 9.78 -17.79 9.16
N GLN A 115 9.94 -17.88 7.84
CA GLN A 115 10.69 -18.98 7.22
C GLN A 115 12.19 -18.93 7.53
N THR A 116 12.69 -17.75 7.90
CA THR A 116 14.12 -17.55 8.18
C THR A 116 14.44 -17.94 9.62
N THR A 117 13.72 -17.39 10.60
CA THR A 117 14.04 -17.53 12.03
C THR A 117 13.05 -18.36 12.83
N GLY A 118 11.96 -18.84 12.20
CA GLY A 118 10.89 -19.57 12.86
C GLY A 118 9.86 -18.68 13.55
N SER A 119 9.16 -19.24 14.54
CA SER A 119 8.06 -18.57 15.23
C SER A 119 8.52 -17.90 16.51
N SER A 120 8.01 -16.71 16.79
CA SER A 120 8.21 -16.01 18.06
C SER A 120 6.98 -15.16 18.40
N GLU A 121 6.81 -14.85 19.70
CA GLU A 121 5.76 -13.95 20.17
C GLU A 121 6.40 -12.93 21.10
N TRP A 122 6.02 -11.67 20.95
CA TRP A 122 6.47 -10.58 21.79
C TRP A 122 5.27 -9.98 22.54
N THR A 123 5.43 -9.80 23.85
CA THR A 123 4.46 -9.05 24.65
C THR A 123 4.58 -7.54 24.38
N GLY A 124 3.58 -6.76 24.82
CA GLY A 124 3.67 -5.30 24.76
C GLY A 124 4.92 -4.77 25.46
N GLN A 125 5.30 -5.34 26.63
CA GLN A 125 6.52 -4.94 27.34
C GLN A 125 7.79 -5.25 26.55
N GLN A 126 7.89 -6.41 25.93
CA GLN A 126 9.05 -6.75 25.10
C GLN A 126 9.20 -5.82 23.90
N LEU A 127 8.08 -5.42 23.29
CA LEU A 127 8.11 -4.44 22.20
C LEU A 127 8.52 -3.05 22.71
N LEU A 128 8.02 -2.61 23.87
CA LEU A 128 8.42 -1.36 24.51
C LEU A 128 9.92 -1.33 24.84
N ASP A 129 10.45 -2.42 25.39
CA ASP A 129 11.87 -2.54 25.73
C ASP A 129 12.76 -2.44 24.47
N GLU A 130 12.35 -3.09 23.38
CA GLU A 130 13.07 -3.03 22.11
C GLU A 130 13.01 -1.63 21.48
N ILE A 131 11.85 -0.97 21.51
CA ILE A 131 11.70 0.41 21.03
C ILE A 131 12.64 1.34 21.81
N ALA A 132 12.72 1.19 23.15
CA ALA A 132 13.58 1.99 24.01
C ALA A 132 15.08 1.78 23.72
N ALA A 133 15.49 0.53 23.49
CA ALA A 133 16.86 0.18 23.11
C ALA A 133 17.23 0.76 21.74
N LEU A 134 16.35 0.59 20.74
CA LEU A 134 16.54 1.15 19.38
C LEU A 134 16.59 2.67 19.40
N ARG A 135 15.69 3.32 20.14
CA ARG A 135 15.72 4.79 20.31
C ARG A 135 17.04 5.27 20.89
N THR A 136 17.53 4.57 21.92
CA THR A 136 18.83 4.89 22.54
C THR A 136 19.98 4.72 21.56
N GLY A 137 19.95 3.65 20.76
CA GLY A 137 20.92 3.42 19.69
C GLY A 137 20.89 4.50 18.60
N LEU A 138 19.70 4.91 18.19
CA LEU A 138 19.51 6.01 17.21
C LEU A 138 20.13 7.31 17.73
N ILE A 139 19.86 7.70 18.97
CA ILE A 139 20.43 8.89 19.62
C ILE A 139 21.96 8.79 19.68
N ALA A 140 22.51 7.64 20.04
CA ALA A 140 23.96 7.40 20.09
C ALA A 140 24.63 7.54 18.70
N GLN A 141 23.86 7.35 17.63
CA GLN A 141 24.31 7.60 16.26
C GLN A 141 24.05 9.04 15.81
N GLY A 142 23.53 9.90 16.66
CA GLY A 142 23.24 11.30 16.35
C GLY A 142 21.97 11.50 15.54
N ILE A 143 21.05 10.55 15.55
CA ILE A 143 19.75 10.64 14.89
C ILE A 143 18.79 11.43 15.79
N GLY A 144 18.10 12.39 15.22
CA GLY A 144 17.11 13.23 15.88
C GLY A 144 16.02 13.72 14.93
N GLU A 145 15.34 14.80 15.34
CA GLU A 145 14.25 15.40 14.55
C GLU A 145 14.71 15.75 13.13
N GLY A 146 13.96 15.30 12.13
CA GLY A 146 14.20 15.56 10.71
C GLY A 146 15.21 14.62 10.04
N ASP A 147 15.93 13.76 10.78
CA ASP A 147 16.80 12.76 10.18
C ASP A 147 15.99 11.65 9.49
N ARG A 148 16.52 11.09 8.40
CA ARG A 148 15.87 10.00 7.65
C ARG A 148 16.54 8.68 8.00
N VAL A 149 15.72 7.74 8.51
CA VAL A 149 16.13 6.37 8.85
C VAL A 149 15.50 5.40 7.87
N VAL A 150 16.33 4.58 7.23
CA VAL A 150 15.90 3.57 6.26
C VAL A 150 15.94 2.18 6.88
N GLY A 151 14.82 1.44 6.76
CA GLY A 151 14.77 0.00 7.06
C GLY A 151 14.81 -0.82 5.78
N TYR A 152 15.92 -1.52 5.51
CA TYR A 152 15.99 -2.54 4.47
C TYR A 152 15.78 -3.91 5.13
N LEU A 153 14.52 -4.10 5.57
CA LEU A 153 14.10 -5.12 6.52
C LEU A 153 12.79 -5.79 6.09
N PRO A 154 12.61 -7.10 6.39
CA PRO A 154 11.33 -7.79 6.18
C PRO A 154 10.29 -7.40 7.25
N ASN A 155 9.08 -7.98 7.13
CA ASN A 155 7.99 -7.77 8.09
C ASN A 155 8.20 -8.59 9.36
N ILE A 156 9.01 -8.07 10.28
CA ILE A 156 9.44 -8.70 11.54
C ILE A 156 9.31 -7.75 12.73
N PRO A 157 9.31 -8.24 13.98
CA PRO A 157 9.17 -7.42 15.18
C PRO A 157 10.16 -6.26 15.26
N GLN A 158 11.42 -6.48 14.88
CA GLN A 158 12.47 -5.45 14.89
C GLN A 158 12.17 -4.29 13.94
N THR A 159 11.52 -4.55 12.80
CA THR A 159 11.11 -3.51 11.85
C THR A 159 10.00 -2.63 12.45
N VAL A 160 9.04 -3.25 13.12
CA VAL A 160 7.96 -2.53 13.83
C VAL A 160 8.55 -1.66 14.95
N ALA A 161 9.44 -2.23 15.76
CA ALA A 161 10.09 -1.51 16.85
C ALA A 161 10.92 -0.32 16.35
N LEU A 162 11.69 -0.50 15.26
CA LEU A 162 12.52 0.55 14.67
C LEU A 162 11.70 1.71 14.09
N TYR A 163 10.55 1.42 13.47
CA TYR A 163 9.64 2.44 12.99
C TYR A 163 9.18 3.36 14.15
N PHE A 164 8.73 2.79 15.26
CA PHE A 164 8.26 3.58 16.40
C PHE A 164 9.40 4.27 17.15
N ALA A 165 10.57 3.63 17.26
CA ALA A 165 11.76 4.28 17.82
C ALA A 165 12.15 5.52 16.99
N THR A 166 12.12 5.42 15.66
CA THR A 166 12.38 6.54 14.73
C THR A 166 11.36 7.65 14.92
N ALA A 167 10.05 7.30 14.89
CA ALA A 167 8.96 8.26 15.04
C ALA A 167 8.99 8.98 16.39
N SER A 168 9.40 8.32 17.48
CA SER A 168 9.50 8.91 18.83
C SER A 168 10.47 10.09 18.91
N LEU A 169 11.48 10.10 18.03
CA LEU A 169 12.50 11.15 17.93
C LEU A 169 12.09 12.32 17.01
N GLY A 170 10.93 12.26 16.35
CA GLY A 170 10.62 13.15 15.23
C GLY A 170 11.51 12.91 14.01
N ALA A 171 12.21 11.78 13.95
CA ALA A 171 12.92 11.33 12.76
C ALA A 171 11.94 10.68 11.76
N ILE A 172 12.32 10.67 10.49
CA ILE A 172 11.44 10.30 9.37
C ILE A 172 11.76 8.88 8.94
N TRP A 173 10.75 8.01 8.96
CA TRP A 173 10.88 6.63 8.56
C TRP A 173 10.78 6.44 7.04
N CYS A 174 11.57 5.54 6.51
CA CYS A 174 11.43 5.02 5.17
C CYS A 174 11.74 3.52 5.17
N SER A 175 10.85 2.69 4.63
CA SER A 175 11.12 1.25 4.48
C SER A 175 11.22 0.86 3.02
N VAL A 176 12.16 -0.04 2.75
CA VAL A 176 12.32 -0.74 1.49
C VAL A 176 12.44 -2.23 1.78
N PRO A 177 11.65 -3.07 1.14
CA PRO A 177 11.65 -4.49 1.43
C PRO A 177 12.89 -5.17 0.84
N PRO A 178 13.42 -6.23 1.49
CA PRO A 178 14.68 -6.85 1.11
C PRO A 178 14.62 -7.59 -0.23
N GLU A 179 13.46 -7.85 -0.79
CA GLU A 179 13.29 -8.40 -2.13
C GLU A 179 13.55 -7.40 -3.27
N MET A 180 13.69 -6.10 -2.97
CA MET A 180 14.05 -5.10 -3.96
C MET A 180 15.54 -5.19 -4.31
N GLY A 181 15.84 -5.12 -5.60
CA GLY A 181 17.22 -5.05 -6.11
C GLY A 181 17.87 -3.70 -5.79
N PRO A 182 19.21 -3.64 -5.78
CA PRO A 182 19.94 -2.47 -5.29
C PRO A 182 19.66 -1.19 -6.08
N GLN A 183 19.43 -1.27 -7.39
CA GLN A 183 19.07 -0.09 -8.19
C GLN A 183 17.70 0.46 -7.77
N SER A 184 16.71 -0.42 -7.58
CA SER A 184 15.38 -0.04 -7.13
C SER A 184 15.41 0.59 -5.73
N VAL A 185 16.29 0.11 -4.84
CA VAL A 185 16.52 0.72 -3.52
C VAL A 185 17.14 2.11 -3.66
N LEU A 186 18.24 2.24 -4.43
CA LEU A 186 18.95 3.50 -4.64
C LEU A 186 18.07 4.57 -5.27
N ASP A 187 17.28 4.23 -6.30
CA ASP A 187 16.36 5.17 -6.95
C ASP A 187 15.37 5.81 -5.97
N ARG A 188 15.12 5.16 -4.84
CA ARG A 188 14.27 5.65 -3.75
C ARG A 188 15.06 6.45 -2.72
N ILE A 189 16.03 5.82 -2.09
CA ILE A 189 16.66 6.37 -0.89
C ILE A 189 17.68 7.47 -1.17
N GLU A 190 18.33 7.51 -2.34
CA GLU A 190 19.21 8.62 -2.73
C GLU A 190 18.49 9.97 -2.70
N GLN A 191 17.19 10.00 -3.02
CA GLN A 191 16.39 11.22 -2.99
C GLN A 191 16.27 11.80 -1.58
N LEU A 192 16.45 10.97 -0.53
CA LEU A 192 16.18 11.32 0.85
C LEU A 192 17.44 11.81 1.59
N ASP A 193 18.64 11.55 1.06
CA ASP A 193 19.90 11.74 1.78
C ASP A 193 19.83 11.14 3.20
N PRO A 194 19.68 9.81 3.35
CA PRO A 194 19.38 9.18 4.63
C PRO A 194 20.59 9.21 5.57
N SER A 195 20.31 9.43 6.87
CA SER A 195 21.34 9.48 7.92
C SER A 195 21.78 8.08 8.37
N LEU A 196 20.86 7.10 8.31
CA LEU A 196 21.11 5.72 8.77
C LEU A 196 20.27 4.70 8.02
N ILE A 197 20.87 3.54 7.73
CA ILE A 197 20.18 2.34 7.25
C ILE A 197 20.34 1.20 8.26
N VAL A 198 19.25 0.50 8.55
CA VAL A 198 19.26 -0.80 9.24
C VAL A 198 18.88 -1.85 8.22
N ALA A 199 19.73 -2.87 8.04
CA ALA A 199 19.55 -3.91 7.02
C ALA A 199 19.77 -5.30 7.59
N ILE A 200 19.19 -6.33 6.94
CA ILE A 200 19.51 -7.74 7.20
C ILE A 200 20.64 -8.22 6.30
N ASP A 201 21.33 -9.28 6.73
CA ASP A 201 22.34 -10.01 5.93
C ASP A 201 21.70 -10.86 4.81
N GLY A 202 20.44 -11.25 4.98
CA GLY A 202 19.70 -12.07 4.04
C GLY A 202 18.43 -12.65 4.63
N TYR A 203 17.68 -13.41 3.85
CA TYR A 203 16.41 -14.02 4.25
C TYR A 203 16.13 -15.31 3.48
N LYS A 204 15.13 -16.08 3.91
CA LYS A 204 14.60 -17.23 3.17
C LYS A 204 13.31 -16.88 2.43
N TRP A 205 13.21 -17.40 1.20
CA TRP A 205 11.98 -17.37 0.41
C TRP A 205 11.71 -18.77 -0.13
N GLY A 206 10.74 -19.45 0.44
CA GLY A 206 10.55 -20.86 0.20
C GLY A 206 11.78 -21.68 0.61
N ALA A 207 12.29 -22.49 -0.32
CA ALA A 207 13.49 -23.29 -0.11
C ALA A 207 14.82 -22.51 -0.32
N LYS A 208 14.74 -21.24 -0.75
CA LYS A 208 15.94 -20.47 -1.13
C LYS A 208 16.41 -19.58 0.01
N SER A 209 17.71 -19.66 0.32
CA SER A 209 18.41 -18.64 1.12
C SER A 209 18.92 -17.56 0.18
N ILE A 210 18.65 -16.31 0.48
CA ILE A 210 18.97 -15.15 -0.35
C ILE A 210 19.79 -14.20 0.50
N SER A 211 21.11 -14.08 0.20
CA SER A 211 21.98 -13.08 0.82
C SER A 211 21.64 -11.67 0.33
N ARG A 212 21.92 -10.66 1.17
CA ARG A 212 21.82 -9.24 0.85
C ARG A 212 23.13 -8.48 1.13
N ALA A 213 24.20 -9.19 1.37
CA ALA A 213 25.51 -8.59 1.69
C ALA A 213 26.03 -7.72 0.53
N ASP A 214 26.04 -8.26 -0.70
CA ASP A 214 26.54 -7.55 -1.89
C ASP A 214 25.67 -6.32 -2.21
N GLU A 215 24.34 -6.46 -2.07
CA GLU A 215 23.41 -5.35 -2.28
C GLU A 215 23.61 -4.23 -1.25
N LEU A 216 23.79 -4.59 0.01
CA LEU A 216 24.06 -3.62 1.07
C LEU A 216 25.39 -2.89 0.84
N ASP A 217 26.45 -3.61 0.42
CA ASP A 217 27.74 -3.01 0.11
C ASP A 217 27.62 -2.03 -1.08
N ARG A 218 26.87 -2.39 -2.12
CA ARG A 218 26.58 -1.49 -3.25
C ARG A 218 25.83 -0.23 -2.82
N ILE A 219 24.81 -0.37 -1.95
CA ILE A 219 24.04 0.76 -1.41
C ILE A 219 24.95 1.68 -0.57
N ARG A 220 25.78 1.11 0.31
CA ARG A 220 26.71 1.87 1.16
C ARG A 220 27.78 2.59 0.34
N ALA A 221 28.28 1.97 -0.72
CA ALA A 221 29.25 2.57 -1.62
C ALA A 221 28.68 3.80 -2.36
N ALA A 222 27.39 3.76 -2.72
CA ALA A 222 26.68 4.90 -3.34
C ALA A 222 26.39 6.04 -2.33
N LEU A 223 26.17 5.71 -1.06
CA LEU A 223 25.81 6.64 0.02
C LEU A 223 26.83 6.59 1.18
N PRO A 224 28.08 7.02 0.99
CA PRO A 224 29.18 6.79 1.95
C PRO A 224 29.03 7.58 3.26
N ALA A 225 28.19 8.63 3.31
CA ALA A 225 27.89 9.37 4.53
C ALA A 225 26.84 8.68 5.42
N MET A 226 26.03 7.77 4.84
CA MET A 226 24.99 7.05 5.55
C MET A 226 25.58 5.99 6.47
N LYS A 227 25.23 6.04 7.76
CA LYS A 227 25.60 5.01 8.74
C LYS A 227 24.82 3.73 8.47
N ALA A 228 25.40 2.59 8.83
CA ALA A 228 24.77 1.28 8.64
C ALA A 228 24.78 0.45 9.92
N VAL A 229 23.64 -0.24 10.15
CA VAL A 229 23.47 -1.27 11.19
C VAL A 229 23.04 -2.55 10.49
N VAL A 230 23.67 -3.68 10.83
CA VAL A 230 23.32 -4.99 10.26
C VAL A 230 22.70 -5.86 11.33
N LEU A 231 21.49 -6.33 11.03
CA LEU A 231 20.78 -7.35 11.81
C LEU A 231 21.12 -8.73 11.22
N PRO A 232 21.91 -9.58 11.92
CA PRO A 232 22.10 -10.97 11.55
C PRO A 232 20.75 -11.71 11.56
N TYR A 233 20.22 -12.02 10.40
CA TYR A 233 18.88 -12.57 10.25
C TYR A 233 18.88 -13.94 9.55
N LEU A 234 19.61 -14.07 8.44
CA LEU A 234 19.78 -15.33 7.73
C LEU A 234 20.88 -16.18 8.37
N ASP A 235 21.99 -15.55 8.75
CA ASP A 235 23.13 -16.19 9.40
C ASP A 235 23.52 -15.42 10.66
N ALA A 236 23.34 -16.05 11.83
CA ALA A 236 23.65 -15.46 13.12
C ALA A 236 25.16 -15.09 13.29
N GLU A 237 26.03 -15.72 12.52
CA GLU A 237 27.48 -15.50 12.51
C GLU A 237 27.94 -14.68 11.30
N CYS A 238 27.03 -13.98 10.60
CA CYS A 238 27.39 -13.19 9.42
C CYS A 238 28.44 -12.14 9.75
N GLU A 239 29.36 -11.91 8.82
CA GLU A 239 30.37 -10.86 8.96
C GLU A 239 29.71 -9.49 8.89
N ILE A 240 29.97 -8.64 9.92
CA ILE A 240 29.54 -7.25 9.90
C ILE A 240 30.51 -6.42 9.07
N PRO A 241 30.05 -5.78 7.99
CA PRO A 241 30.93 -5.02 7.10
C PRO A 241 31.68 -3.90 7.84
N ALA A 242 32.92 -3.65 7.46
CA ALA A 242 33.75 -2.61 8.07
C ALA A 242 33.03 -1.25 8.07
N GLY A 243 32.99 -0.59 9.24
CA GLY A 243 32.30 0.67 9.43
C GLY A 243 30.78 0.58 9.64
N ALA A 244 30.19 -0.61 9.62
CA ALA A 244 28.83 -0.84 10.09
C ALA A 244 28.85 -1.28 11.56
N LEU A 245 27.71 -1.11 12.26
CA LEU A 245 27.47 -1.67 13.59
C LEU A 245 26.67 -2.97 13.48
N SER A 246 26.92 -3.90 14.40
CA SER A 246 25.98 -5.00 14.60
C SER A 246 24.72 -4.51 15.32
N TYR A 247 23.60 -5.18 15.07
CA TYR A 247 22.33 -4.85 15.75
C TYR A 247 22.46 -4.97 17.28
N ALA A 248 23.17 -6.00 17.74
CA ALA A 248 23.43 -6.22 19.18
C ALA A 248 24.23 -5.07 19.82
N GLU A 249 25.23 -4.52 19.11
CA GLU A 249 25.97 -3.34 19.57
C GLU A 249 25.10 -2.07 19.55
N PHE A 250 24.24 -1.95 18.56
CA PHE A 250 23.31 -0.82 18.40
C PHE A 250 22.25 -0.76 19.50
N THR A 251 21.74 -1.92 19.96
CA THR A 251 20.68 -2.04 20.97
C THR A 251 21.18 -2.36 22.40
N LYS A 252 22.48 -2.34 22.64
CA LYS A 252 23.08 -2.74 23.93
C LYS A 252 22.68 -1.89 25.13
N ASN A 253 22.28 -0.65 24.89
CA ASN A 253 21.89 0.31 25.94
C ASN A 253 20.41 0.67 25.78
N THR A 254 19.77 0.98 26.89
CA THR A 254 18.40 1.47 26.90
C THR A 254 18.27 2.68 27.82
N ALA A 255 17.32 3.55 27.52
CA ALA A 255 16.92 4.69 28.34
C ALA A 255 15.39 4.77 28.36
N PRO A 256 14.79 5.46 29.35
CA PRO A 256 13.35 5.69 29.37
C PRO A 256 12.83 6.31 28.08
N MET A 257 11.62 5.92 27.68
CA MET A 257 10.95 6.48 26.50
C MET A 257 10.62 7.97 26.72
N GLU A 258 10.91 8.75 25.72
CA GLU A 258 10.52 10.15 25.59
C GLU A 258 10.07 10.39 24.16
N PHE A 259 9.16 11.33 23.96
CA PHE A 259 8.60 11.64 22.65
C PHE A 259 8.88 13.11 22.31
N VAL A 260 9.34 13.35 21.08
CA VAL A 260 9.53 14.70 20.57
C VAL A 260 8.20 15.17 20.00
N PRO A 261 7.52 16.18 20.61
CA PRO A 261 6.28 16.70 20.07
C PRO A 261 6.57 17.51 18.81
N VAL A 262 5.96 17.13 17.69
CA VAL A 262 6.12 17.80 16.39
C VAL A 262 4.80 18.44 15.93
N ALA A 263 4.84 19.32 14.95
CA ALA A 263 3.63 19.88 14.35
C ALA A 263 2.75 18.79 13.72
N PHE A 264 1.46 19.04 13.59
CA PHE A 264 0.52 18.08 13.01
C PHE A 264 0.97 17.59 11.62
N GLU A 265 1.39 18.50 10.75
CA GLU A 265 1.85 18.23 9.39
C GLU A 265 3.33 17.79 9.30
N TYR A 266 4.00 17.57 10.43
CA TYR A 266 5.41 17.17 10.42
C TYR A 266 5.58 15.77 9.83
N PRO A 267 6.62 15.54 8.99
CA PRO A 267 6.85 14.25 8.34
C PRO A 267 7.03 13.09 9.32
N LEU A 268 6.30 12.01 9.11
CA LEU A 268 6.42 10.75 9.85
C LEU A 268 7.08 9.68 9.00
N VAL A 269 6.57 9.48 7.80
CA VAL A 269 7.01 8.40 6.90
C VAL A 269 7.05 8.88 5.45
N ILE A 270 8.04 8.38 4.70
CA ILE A 270 8.13 8.57 3.27
C ILE A 270 7.84 7.23 2.59
N LEU A 271 6.77 7.20 1.83
CA LEU A 271 6.37 6.08 1.01
C LEU A 271 6.66 6.36 -0.46
N PHE A 272 6.92 5.32 -1.23
CA PHE A 272 7.19 5.48 -2.65
C PHE A 272 6.07 4.91 -3.50
N SER A 273 5.63 5.68 -4.48
CA SER A 273 4.79 5.18 -5.56
C SER A 273 5.52 5.32 -6.88
N SER A 274 5.33 4.31 -7.74
CA SER A 274 5.90 4.33 -9.08
C SER A 274 5.20 5.38 -9.92
N GLY A 275 6.00 6.25 -10.57
CA GLY A 275 5.50 7.25 -11.51
C GLY A 275 5.55 6.76 -12.95
N THR A 276 4.87 7.45 -13.84
CA THR A 276 4.94 7.23 -15.28
C THR A 276 6.18 7.86 -15.92
N THR A 277 6.85 8.76 -15.20
CA THR A 277 8.04 9.47 -15.65
C THR A 277 9.01 9.69 -14.48
N GLY A 278 10.31 9.40 -14.69
CA GLY A 278 11.37 9.67 -13.72
C GLY A 278 11.44 8.70 -12.54
N LYS A 279 12.17 9.10 -11.48
CA LYS A 279 12.31 8.32 -10.23
C LYS A 279 10.96 8.18 -9.52
N PRO A 280 10.78 7.13 -8.68
CA PRO A 280 9.58 6.97 -7.86
C PRO A 280 9.26 8.23 -7.04
N LYS A 281 7.97 8.56 -6.93
CA LYS A 281 7.52 9.70 -6.12
C LYS A 281 7.79 9.40 -4.65
N ALA A 282 8.55 10.23 -3.97
CA ALA A 282 8.76 10.16 -2.53
C ALA A 282 7.64 10.94 -1.82
N ILE A 283 6.60 10.24 -1.42
CA ILE A 283 5.36 10.79 -0.85
C ILE A 283 5.53 10.91 0.67
N VAL A 284 5.41 12.11 1.19
CA VAL A 284 5.57 12.39 2.63
C VAL A 284 4.21 12.39 3.32
N HIS A 285 4.04 11.48 4.27
CA HIS A 285 2.89 11.47 5.17
C HIS A 285 3.28 11.97 6.55
N CYS A 286 2.37 12.74 7.18
CA CYS A 286 2.62 13.42 8.44
C CYS A 286 2.08 12.66 9.65
N HIS A 287 2.61 13.00 10.84
CA HIS A 287 2.19 12.41 12.12
C HIS A 287 0.69 12.50 12.35
N GLY A 288 0.13 13.72 12.24
CA GLY A 288 -1.28 13.94 12.56
C GLY A 288 -2.22 13.33 11.53
N GLY A 289 -1.87 13.43 10.25
CA GLY A 289 -2.69 12.91 9.17
C GLY A 289 -2.86 11.41 9.26
N LEU A 290 -1.75 10.67 9.40
CA LEU A 290 -1.83 9.21 9.57
C LEU A 290 -2.47 8.81 10.89
N LEU A 291 -2.23 9.56 11.97
CA LEU A 291 -2.82 9.23 13.27
C LEU A 291 -4.35 9.24 13.23
N LEU A 292 -4.95 10.32 12.71
CA LEU A 292 -6.42 10.44 12.68
C LEU A 292 -7.05 9.50 11.65
N GLU A 293 -6.46 9.44 10.45
CA GLU A 293 -6.98 8.60 9.37
C GLU A 293 -6.91 7.12 9.75
N HIS A 294 -5.77 6.68 10.34
CA HIS A 294 -5.61 5.29 10.74
C HIS A 294 -6.45 4.90 11.96
N TYR A 295 -6.68 5.79 12.93
CA TYR A 295 -7.67 5.51 13.97
C TYR A 295 -9.07 5.31 13.37
N LYS A 296 -9.47 6.19 12.46
CA LYS A 296 -10.75 6.07 11.75
C LYS A 296 -10.85 4.76 10.98
N ASP A 297 -9.80 4.40 10.21
CA ASP A 297 -9.82 3.19 9.39
C ASP A 297 -9.79 1.93 10.25
N ILE A 298 -8.83 1.82 11.16
CA ILE A 298 -8.63 0.62 11.99
C ILE A 298 -9.85 0.38 12.89
N SER A 299 -10.26 1.38 13.68
CA SER A 299 -11.32 1.18 14.66
C SER A 299 -12.71 1.24 14.03
N LEU A 300 -12.98 2.25 13.20
CA LEU A 300 -14.36 2.45 12.73
C LEU A 300 -14.64 1.66 11.45
N GLN A 301 -13.77 1.78 10.44
CA GLN A 301 -14.02 1.20 9.12
C GLN A 301 -13.83 -0.32 9.08
N PHE A 302 -12.84 -0.84 9.83
CA PHE A 302 -12.52 -2.27 9.92
C PHE A 302 -12.97 -2.91 11.23
N ASP A 303 -13.60 -2.13 12.11
CA ASP A 303 -14.13 -2.60 13.41
C ASP A 303 -13.11 -3.39 14.23
N ILE A 304 -11.83 -2.99 14.16
CA ILE A 304 -10.72 -3.64 14.88
C ILE A 304 -10.62 -3.05 16.29
N THR A 305 -10.47 -3.93 17.29
CA THR A 305 -10.36 -3.61 18.71
C THR A 305 -9.18 -4.35 19.34
N ASP A 306 -8.91 -4.11 20.63
CA ASP A 306 -7.91 -4.80 21.44
C ASP A 306 -8.12 -6.33 21.55
N ARG A 307 -9.31 -6.82 21.20
CA ARG A 307 -9.66 -8.25 21.19
C ARG A 307 -9.26 -8.97 19.92
N ASP A 308 -8.82 -8.22 18.90
CA ASP A 308 -8.52 -8.74 17.58
C ASP A 308 -7.06 -9.17 17.44
N ARG A 309 -6.86 -10.14 16.57
CA ARG A 309 -5.57 -10.55 16.02
C ARG A 309 -5.59 -10.29 14.53
N THR A 310 -4.86 -9.29 14.11
CA THR A 310 -4.86 -8.85 12.70
C THR A 310 -3.72 -9.47 11.94
N PHE A 311 -4.02 -10.12 10.83
CA PHE A 311 -3.03 -10.62 9.90
C PHE A 311 -3.10 -9.83 8.59
N TRP A 312 -2.09 -8.99 8.36
CA TRP A 312 -1.95 -8.19 7.16
C TRP A 312 -0.79 -8.75 6.33
N TYR A 313 -1.12 -9.49 5.26
CA TYR A 313 -0.06 -9.94 4.37
C TYR A 313 0.41 -8.78 3.50
N SER A 314 1.59 -8.24 3.83
CA SER A 314 2.20 -7.12 3.14
C SER A 314 3.72 -7.13 3.31
N THR A 315 4.44 -6.50 2.39
CA THR A 315 5.86 -6.20 2.56
C THR A 315 6.03 -4.79 3.14
N THR A 316 7.18 -4.53 3.75
CA THR A 316 7.46 -3.29 4.49
C THR A 316 7.48 -2.03 3.63
N GLY A 317 7.68 -2.16 2.32
CA GLY A 317 7.71 -1.03 1.38
C GLY A 317 6.34 -0.57 0.87
N TRP A 318 5.24 -1.21 1.31
CA TRP A 318 3.89 -0.84 0.88
C TRP A 318 3.13 -0.08 1.96
N MET A 319 2.22 0.81 1.52
CA MET A 319 1.36 1.56 2.43
C MET A 319 0.52 0.65 3.33
N VAL A 320 0.14 -0.54 2.85
CA VAL A 320 -0.61 -1.53 3.63
C VAL A 320 0.15 -1.95 4.89
N TRP A 321 1.49 -2.03 4.84
CA TRP A 321 2.30 -2.29 6.03
C TRP A 321 2.22 -1.11 7.02
N THR A 322 2.33 0.12 6.53
CA THR A 322 2.19 1.34 7.37
C THR A 322 0.83 1.42 8.03
N LEU A 323 -0.25 1.04 7.31
CA LEU A 323 -1.59 0.94 7.89
C LEU A 323 -1.69 -0.23 8.90
N SER A 324 -1.07 -1.38 8.60
CA SER A 324 -1.15 -2.57 9.46
C SER A 324 -0.56 -2.34 10.84
N VAL A 325 0.61 -1.66 10.94
CA VAL A 325 1.25 -1.36 12.23
C VAL A 325 0.39 -0.42 13.09
N SER A 326 -0.53 0.31 12.49
CA SER A 326 -1.51 1.14 13.18
C SER A 326 -2.60 0.34 13.89
N SER A 327 -2.71 -0.98 13.67
CA SER A 327 -3.55 -1.86 14.50
C SER A 327 -3.16 -1.79 15.99
N LEU A 328 -1.90 -1.49 16.27
CA LEU A 328 -1.40 -1.28 17.65
C LEU A 328 -1.97 -0.02 18.31
N LEU A 329 -2.51 0.96 17.56
CA LEU A 329 -3.18 2.13 18.13
C LEU A 329 -4.38 1.78 19.02
N VAL A 330 -5.06 0.68 18.69
CA VAL A 330 -6.22 0.17 19.42
C VAL A 330 -5.88 -1.05 20.27
N GLY A 331 -4.60 -1.39 20.45
CA GLY A 331 -4.16 -2.55 21.24
C GLY A 331 -4.39 -3.90 20.57
N ALA A 332 -4.73 -3.95 19.29
CA ALA A 332 -4.90 -5.22 18.56
C ALA A 332 -3.56 -5.92 18.34
N ALA A 333 -3.52 -7.24 18.53
CA ALA A 333 -2.32 -8.01 18.26
C ALA A 333 -2.09 -8.15 16.74
N MET A 334 -0.83 -8.02 16.32
CA MET A 334 -0.41 -8.17 14.93
C MET A 334 0.23 -9.52 14.66
N VAL A 335 -0.19 -10.19 13.60
CA VAL A 335 0.49 -11.36 13.05
C VAL A 335 1.39 -10.89 11.92
N LEU A 336 2.68 -11.13 12.08
CA LEU A 336 3.73 -10.83 11.11
C LEU A 336 4.11 -12.11 10.39
N MET A 337 4.23 -12.03 9.06
CA MET A 337 4.67 -13.15 8.24
C MET A 337 5.84 -12.72 7.36
N ASP A 338 6.94 -13.47 7.41
CA ASP A 338 8.12 -13.31 6.57
C ASP A 338 8.39 -14.60 5.81
N GLY A 339 8.42 -14.53 4.49
CA GLY A 339 8.65 -15.64 3.58
C GLY A 339 7.56 -15.80 2.52
N ASP A 340 7.67 -16.86 1.73
CA ASP A 340 6.75 -17.15 0.62
C ASP A 340 5.37 -17.58 1.14
N PRO A 341 4.28 -16.84 0.86
CA PRO A 341 2.94 -17.09 1.43
C PRO A 341 2.26 -18.35 0.92
N GLY A 342 2.80 -18.97 -0.11
CA GLY A 342 2.21 -20.15 -0.76
C GLY A 342 3.13 -21.36 -0.84
N TRP A 343 4.27 -21.37 -0.11
CA TRP A 343 5.23 -22.48 -0.14
C TRP A 343 5.00 -23.48 1.00
N PRO A 344 5.11 -24.84 0.71
CA PRO A 344 5.44 -25.47 -0.58
C PRO A 344 4.27 -25.48 -1.58
N ALA A 345 3.04 -25.30 -1.12
CA ALA A 345 1.82 -25.16 -1.88
C ALA A 345 0.82 -24.34 -1.07
N LEU A 346 -0.22 -23.77 -1.70
CA LEU A 346 -1.23 -22.93 -1.04
C LEU A 346 -2.02 -23.66 0.06
N ASP A 347 -2.12 -25.00 -0.02
CA ASP A 347 -2.78 -25.89 0.95
C ASP A 347 -1.82 -26.50 1.97
N GLY A 348 -0.53 -26.10 1.96
CA GLY A 348 0.50 -26.60 2.85
C GLY A 348 0.47 -26.00 4.27
N GLU A 349 1.35 -26.52 5.13
CA GLU A 349 1.54 -26.03 6.50
C GLU A 349 2.08 -24.59 6.56
N TRP A 350 2.67 -24.10 5.49
CA TRP A 350 3.14 -22.74 5.32
C TRP A 350 2.35 -22.03 4.22
N SER A 351 1.27 -21.39 4.63
CA SER A 351 0.43 -20.55 3.77
C SER A 351 -0.26 -19.48 4.61
N GLN A 352 -0.87 -18.47 4.00
CA GLN A 352 -1.65 -17.49 4.76
C GLN A 352 -2.77 -18.16 5.56
N TRP A 353 -3.42 -19.19 5.00
CA TRP A 353 -4.51 -19.93 5.66
C TRP A 353 -4.03 -20.71 6.88
N ALA A 354 -2.87 -21.37 6.77
CA ALA A 354 -2.26 -22.10 7.88
C ALA A 354 -1.87 -21.13 9.02
N VAL A 355 -1.26 -20.00 8.68
CA VAL A 355 -0.89 -18.95 9.65
C VAL A 355 -2.13 -18.38 10.34
N LEU A 356 -3.21 -18.10 9.60
CA LEU A 356 -4.49 -17.64 10.18
C LEU A 356 -5.03 -18.62 11.24
N ALA A 357 -5.07 -19.90 10.91
CA ALA A 357 -5.58 -20.94 11.79
C ALA A 357 -4.70 -21.11 13.05
N GLU A 358 -3.37 -21.21 12.85
CA GLU A 358 -2.40 -21.38 13.93
C GLU A 358 -2.44 -20.22 14.93
N THR A 359 -2.48 -19.00 14.40
CA THR A 359 -2.47 -17.77 15.22
C THR A 359 -3.85 -17.39 15.73
N LYS A 360 -4.91 -18.07 15.29
CA LYS A 360 -6.32 -17.75 15.60
C LYS A 360 -6.65 -16.30 15.27
N SER A 361 -6.18 -15.83 14.10
CA SER A 361 -6.43 -14.48 13.64
C SER A 361 -7.92 -14.24 13.40
N THR A 362 -8.37 -13.03 13.75
CA THR A 362 -9.77 -12.61 13.61
C THR A 362 -10.01 -11.79 12.34
N TYR A 363 -8.93 -11.26 11.77
CA TYR A 363 -8.93 -10.34 10.64
C TYR A 363 -7.80 -10.69 9.68
N LEU A 364 -8.11 -10.71 8.38
CA LEU A 364 -7.14 -10.91 7.30
C LEU A 364 -7.18 -9.75 6.31
N THR A 365 -6.02 -9.17 5.99
CA THR A 365 -5.86 -8.38 4.77
C THR A 365 -4.92 -9.11 3.80
N THR A 366 -5.38 -9.27 2.56
CA THR A 366 -4.61 -9.94 1.51
C THR A 366 -4.86 -9.33 0.13
N GLY A 367 -4.08 -9.73 -0.88
CA GLY A 367 -4.33 -9.33 -2.26
C GLY A 367 -5.55 -10.05 -2.85
N SER A 368 -6.41 -9.33 -3.59
CA SER A 368 -7.51 -9.96 -4.35
C SER A 368 -7.00 -11.07 -5.29
N ALA A 369 -5.81 -10.85 -5.89
CA ALA A 369 -5.14 -11.85 -6.73
C ALA A 369 -4.78 -13.14 -5.97
N TYR A 370 -4.43 -13.08 -4.67
CA TYR A 370 -4.19 -14.28 -3.86
C TYR A 370 -5.48 -15.08 -3.67
N LEU A 371 -6.59 -14.40 -3.36
CA LEU A 371 -7.90 -15.05 -3.24
C LEU A 371 -8.33 -15.71 -4.56
N ALA A 372 -8.10 -15.02 -5.70
CA ALA A 372 -8.39 -15.58 -7.02
C ALA A 372 -7.57 -16.85 -7.31
N VAL A 373 -6.26 -16.84 -7.01
CA VAL A 373 -5.40 -18.02 -7.15
C VAL A 373 -5.90 -19.18 -6.28
N CYS A 374 -6.29 -18.91 -5.03
CA CYS A 374 -6.84 -19.93 -4.14
C CYS A 374 -8.16 -20.51 -4.69
N ALA A 375 -9.08 -19.65 -5.15
CA ALA A 375 -10.35 -20.06 -5.72
C ALA A 375 -10.17 -20.94 -6.97
N HIS A 376 -9.34 -20.48 -7.92
CA HIS A 376 -9.09 -21.20 -9.17
C HIS A 376 -8.29 -22.52 -8.97
N SER A 377 -7.53 -22.63 -7.88
CA SER A 377 -6.85 -23.87 -7.49
C SER A 377 -7.79 -24.87 -6.81
N GLY A 378 -9.05 -24.50 -6.58
CA GLY A 378 -10.06 -25.36 -5.95
C GLY A 378 -9.83 -25.59 -4.46
N LEU A 379 -9.13 -24.68 -3.77
CA LEU A 379 -8.93 -24.75 -2.32
C LEU A 379 -10.26 -24.61 -1.57
N THR A 380 -10.32 -25.28 -0.42
CA THR A 380 -11.47 -25.24 0.51
C THR A 380 -10.99 -24.87 1.92
N PRO A 381 -10.55 -23.61 2.15
CA PRO A 381 -9.84 -23.23 3.39
C PRO A 381 -10.66 -23.52 4.66
N GLY A 382 -11.97 -23.22 4.66
CA GLY A 382 -12.84 -23.48 5.82
C GLY A 382 -13.06 -24.96 6.14
N LYS A 383 -12.71 -25.87 5.23
CA LYS A 383 -12.73 -27.33 5.47
C LYS A 383 -11.35 -27.86 5.89
N THR A 384 -10.29 -27.16 5.48
CA THR A 384 -8.90 -27.60 5.70
C THR A 384 -8.35 -27.11 7.03
N TRP A 385 -8.70 -25.89 7.42
CA TRP A 385 -8.21 -25.24 8.63
C TRP A 385 -9.34 -24.75 9.53
N ASP A 386 -9.06 -24.66 10.84
CA ASP A 386 -9.97 -24.01 11.80
C ASP A 386 -9.90 -22.48 11.66
N LEU A 387 -10.80 -21.92 10.86
CA LEU A 387 -10.96 -20.49 10.65
C LEU A 387 -12.13 -19.91 11.47
N SER A 388 -12.61 -20.59 12.50
CA SER A 388 -13.78 -20.20 13.30
C SER A 388 -13.63 -18.84 14.01
N ARG A 389 -12.41 -18.33 14.15
CA ARG A 389 -12.12 -17.02 14.74
C ARG A 389 -12.10 -15.90 13.71
N LEU A 390 -11.96 -16.21 12.43
CA LEU A 390 -11.92 -15.23 11.35
C LEU A 390 -13.31 -14.60 11.18
N ARG A 391 -13.39 -13.28 11.30
CA ARG A 391 -14.63 -12.51 11.17
C ARG A 391 -14.66 -11.61 9.93
N GLU A 392 -13.47 -11.22 9.45
CA GLU A 392 -13.37 -10.30 8.32
C GLU A 392 -12.18 -10.62 7.42
N ILE A 393 -12.42 -10.48 6.12
CA ILE A 393 -11.38 -10.48 5.09
C ILE A 393 -11.46 -9.17 4.33
N GLN A 394 -10.43 -8.35 4.45
CA GLN A 394 -10.20 -7.23 3.55
C GLN A 394 -9.31 -7.68 2.38
N CYS A 395 -9.60 -7.21 1.20
CA CYS A 395 -8.74 -7.46 0.05
C CYS A 395 -8.60 -6.20 -0.82
N SER A 396 -7.42 -6.08 -1.44
CA SER A 396 -7.09 -4.91 -2.24
C SER A 396 -6.06 -5.23 -3.32
N GLY A 397 -5.64 -4.19 -4.05
CA GLY A 397 -4.57 -4.27 -5.04
C GLY A 397 -5.08 -4.51 -6.46
N SER A 398 -6.11 -5.30 -6.64
CA SER A 398 -6.85 -5.49 -7.89
C SER A 398 -8.35 -5.65 -7.62
N PRO A 399 -9.24 -5.48 -8.61
CA PRO A 399 -10.65 -5.76 -8.43
C PRO A 399 -10.87 -7.21 -7.97
N LEU A 400 -11.83 -7.41 -7.06
CA LEU A 400 -12.27 -8.74 -6.63
C LEU A 400 -13.38 -9.21 -7.54
N ALA A 401 -13.15 -10.30 -8.30
CA ALA A 401 -14.17 -10.88 -9.17
C ALA A 401 -15.34 -11.44 -8.36
N ALA A 402 -16.55 -11.38 -8.94
CA ALA A 402 -17.77 -11.78 -8.25
C ALA A 402 -17.82 -13.27 -7.88
N ASP A 403 -17.28 -14.14 -8.73
CA ASP A 403 -17.17 -15.58 -8.47
C ASP A 403 -16.16 -15.89 -7.35
N VAL A 404 -15.07 -15.13 -7.25
CA VAL A 404 -14.09 -15.22 -6.15
C VAL A 404 -14.72 -14.75 -4.83
N ALA A 405 -15.52 -13.68 -4.85
CA ALA A 405 -16.31 -13.26 -3.70
C ALA A 405 -17.28 -14.38 -3.25
N GLY A 406 -18.00 -14.98 -4.19
CA GLY A 406 -18.88 -16.14 -3.91
C GLY A 406 -18.12 -17.34 -3.35
N TRP A 407 -16.90 -17.62 -3.84
CA TRP A 407 -16.03 -18.66 -3.31
C TRP A 407 -15.64 -18.42 -1.85
N VAL A 408 -15.36 -17.18 -1.44
CA VAL A 408 -15.06 -16.85 -0.04
C VAL A 408 -16.22 -17.30 0.87
N TYR A 409 -17.47 -17.00 0.51
CA TYR A 409 -18.63 -17.39 1.32
C TYR A 409 -18.90 -18.90 1.29
N ALA A 410 -18.59 -19.57 0.18
CA ALA A 410 -18.81 -21.01 0.04
C ALA A 410 -17.73 -21.86 0.70
N GLU A 411 -16.47 -21.45 0.63
CA GLU A 411 -15.34 -22.32 0.94
C GLU A 411 -14.44 -21.80 2.09
N VAL A 412 -14.59 -20.52 2.50
CA VAL A 412 -13.87 -19.96 3.66
C VAL A 412 -14.79 -19.84 4.87
N GLY A 413 -15.90 -19.09 4.75
CA GLY A 413 -16.87 -18.95 5.83
C GLY A 413 -18.11 -18.14 5.42
N PRO A 414 -19.34 -18.61 5.75
CA PRO A 414 -20.58 -17.99 5.31
C PRO A 414 -20.92 -16.66 6.03
N ASP A 415 -20.36 -16.42 7.20
CA ASP A 415 -20.72 -15.29 8.06
C ASP A 415 -19.65 -14.17 8.03
N LEU A 416 -18.66 -14.28 7.14
CA LEU A 416 -17.55 -13.33 7.05
C LEU A 416 -18.01 -11.96 6.56
N MET A 417 -17.41 -10.89 7.09
CA MET A 417 -17.38 -9.61 6.42
C MET A 417 -16.29 -9.64 5.34
N LEU A 418 -16.69 -9.61 4.07
CA LEU A 418 -15.78 -9.46 2.94
C LEU A 418 -15.74 -7.99 2.53
N ALA A 419 -14.59 -7.36 2.68
CA ALA A 419 -14.41 -5.93 2.53
C ALA A 419 -13.37 -5.60 1.44
N PRO A 420 -13.70 -5.74 0.14
CA PRO A 420 -12.80 -5.25 -0.90
C PRO A 420 -12.62 -3.73 -0.75
N ALA A 421 -11.37 -3.26 -0.97
CA ALA A 421 -11.03 -1.86 -0.81
C ALA A 421 -10.13 -1.38 -1.95
N SER A 422 -10.31 -0.13 -2.35
CA SER A 422 -9.40 0.60 -3.20
C SER A 422 -8.92 1.86 -2.50
N GLY A 423 -7.61 2.00 -2.48
CA GLY A 423 -6.90 3.13 -1.91
C GLY A 423 -5.51 3.23 -2.53
N GLY A 424 -4.60 3.89 -1.87
CA GLY A 424 -3.25 3.99 -2.42
C GLY A 424 -2.22 4.58 -1.49
N THR A 425 -0.98 4.41 -1.89
CA THR A 425 0.18 5.04 -1.26
C THR A 425 0.00 6.56 -1.15
N ASP A 426 -0.75 7.12 -2.09
CA ASP A 426 -0.94 8.55 -2.25
C ASP A 426 -1.69 9.20 -1.08
N ILE A 427 -2.63 8.47 -0.44
CA ILE A 427 -3.33 8.95 0.78
C ILE A 427 -3.09 8.04 1.99
N CYS A 428 -2.36 6.93 1.83
CA CYS A 428 -2.12 5.91 2.86
C CYS A 428 -3.42 5.46 3.58
N SER A 429 -4.51 5.35 2.83
CA SER A 429 -5.88 5.02 3.26
C SER A 429 -6.70 4.53 2.07
N GLY A 430 -8.02 4.35 2.25
CA GLY A 430 -8.97 3.94 1.22
C GLY A 430 -9.79 5.10 0.65
N PHE A 431 -10.13 5.03 -0.66
CA PHE A 431 -11.12 5.89 -1.31
C PHE A 431 -12.51 5.26 -1.32
N VAL A 432 -12.57 3.94 -1.49
CA VAL A 432 -13.79 3.12 -1.42
C VAL A 432 -13.46 1.77 -0.77
N CYS A 433 -14.37 1.24 0.04
CA CYS A 433 -14.07 0.07 0.88
C CYS A 433 -15.34 -0.65 1.36
N GLY A 434 -15.17 -1.64 2.23
CA GLY A 434 -16.25 -2.25 3.02
C GLY A 434 -16.64 -1.39 4.22
N SER A 435 -17.71 -1.78 4.90
CA SER A 435 -18.14 -1.20 6.18
C SER A 435 -18.90 -2.25 7.00
N PRO A 436 -18.70 -2.33 8.31
CA PRO A 436 -19.44 -3.27 9.16
C PRO A 436 -20.96 -3.05 9.12
N LEU A 437 -21.41 -1.87 8.74
CA LEU A 437 -22.82 -1.48 8.70
C LEU A 437 -23.51 -1.77 7.37
N SER A 438 -22.74 -1.99 6.29
CA SER A 438 -23.26 -2.03 4.92
C SER A 438 -23.34 -3.45 4.38
N PRO A 439 -24.16 -3.72 3.33
CA PRO A 439 -24.21 -5.03 2.69
C PRO A 439 -22.92 -5.33 1.94
N VAL A 440 -22.65 -6.61 1.68
CA VAL A 440 -21.59 -7.06 0.78
C VAL A 440 -22.22 -7.55 -0.51
N ASN A 441 -21.85 -6.91 -1.62
CA ASN A 441 -22.27 -7.29 -2.96
C ASN A 441 -21.07 -7.84 -3.75
N ALA A 442 -21.27 -8.96 -4.43
CA ALA A 442 -20.21 -9.64 -5.16
C ALA A 442 -19.58 -8.74 -6.22
N GLY A 443 -18.25 -8.56 -6.16
CA GLY A 443 -17.49 -7.75 -7.11
C GLY A 443 -17.58 -6.23 -6.93
N GLU A 444 -18.19 -5.76 -5.83
CA GLU A 444 -18.40 -4.34 -5.54
C GLU A 444 -17.85 -3.96 -4.16
N MET A 445 -17.44 -2.71 -4.00
CA MET A 445 -17.08 -2.10 -2.72
C MET A 445 -18.30 -1.37 -2.17
N ALA A 446 -18.55 -1.54 -0.87
CA ALA A 446 -19.82 -1.12 -0.28
C ALA A 446 -19.96 0.41 -0.19
N VAL A 447 -18.90 1.11 0.25
CA VAL A 447 -19.01 2.51 0.69
C VAL A 447 -17.78 3.35 0.34
N ARG A 448 -17.96 4.67 0.45
CA ARG A 448 -16.88 5.65 0.64
C ARG A 448 -16.63 5.79 2.14
N PRO A 449 -15.37 5.85 2.63
CA PRO A 449 -15.08 6.07 4.05
C PRO A 449 -15.69 7.39 4.56
N LEU A 450 -16.05 7.42 5.84
CA LEU A 450 -16.50 8.67 6.48
C LEU A 450 -15.41 9.74 6.37
N GLY A 451 -15.81 11.00 6.15
CA GLY A 451 -14.91 12.13 5.96
C GLY A 451 -14.23 12.21 4.58
N ALA A 452 -14.38 11.21 3.72
CA ALA A 452 -13.79 11.17 2.39
C ALA A 452 -14.81 11.57 1.31
N ALA A 453 -14.66 12.78 0.76
CA ALA A 453 -15.55 13.33 -0.26
C ALA A 453 -15.19 12.80 -1.67
N VAL A 454 -15.34 11.50 -1.87
CA VAL A 454 -14.98 10.78 -3.11
C VAL A 454 -16.17 10.70 -4.05
N TYR A 455 -15.90 10.93 -5.36
CA TYR A 455 -16.92 10.90 -6.42
C TYR A 455 -16.34 10.31 -7.71
N SER A 456 -17.24 9.90 -8.62
CA SER A 456 -16.93 9.51 -9.99
C SER A 456 -17.31 10.63 -10.93
N TRP A 457 -16.34 11.27 -11.61
CA TRP A 457 -16.59 12.41 -12.48
C TRP A 457 -16.36 12.10 -13.96
N GLY A 458 -17.27 12.60 -14.80
CA GLY A 458 -17.12 12.64 -16.23
C GLY A 458 -16.08 13.68 -16.68
N PRO A 459 -15.75 13.71 -17.98
CA PRO A 459 -14.78 14.66 -18.56
C PRO A 459 -15.19 16.15 -18.38
N ASP A 460 -16.46 16.40 -18.17
CA ASP A 460 -17.05 17.74 -17.94
C ASP A 460 -16.97 18.19 -16.47
N GLY A 461 -16.38 17.36 -15.59
CA GLY A 461 -16.28 17.64 -14.16
C GLY A 461 -17.59 17.49 -13.39
N GLN A 462 -18.54 16.73 -13.92
CA GLN A 462 -19.79 16.41 -13.26
C GLN A 462 -19.82 14.95 -12.80
N GLU A 463 -20.55 14.67 -11.73
CA GLU A 463 -20.74 13.30 -11.23
C GLU A 463 -21.47 12.44 -12.27
N VAL A 464 -20.96 11.22 -12.48
CA VAL A 464 -21.56 10.20 -13.35
C VAL A 464 -21.89 8.95 -12.54
N SER A 465 -22.95 8.23 -12.96
CA SER A 465 -23.42 6.99 -12.33
C SER A 465 -23.74 5.96 -13.41
N GLY A 466 -23.47 4.70 -13.12
CA GLY A 466 -23.69 3.59 -14.05
C GLY A 466 -22.63 3.44 -15.14
N GLU A 467 -21.71 4.37 -15.25
CA GLU A 467 -20.61 4.37 -16.21
C GLU A 467 -19.27 4.76 -15.54
N PRO A 468 -18.11 4.40 -16.13
CA PRO A 468 -16.81 4.77 -15.57
C PRO A 468 -16.55 6.27 -15.66
N GLY A 469 -16.27 6.90 -14.50
CA GLY A 469 -15.72 8.25 -14.39
C GLY A 469 -14.37 8.25 -13.69
N GLU A 470 -13.68 9.39 -13.69
CA GLU A 470 -12.45 9.57 -12.91
C GLU A 470 -12.74 9.58 -11.41
N LEU A 471 -11.96 8.82 -10.64
CA LEU A 471 -12.00 8.93 -9.18
C LEU A 471 -11.44 10.29 -8.76
N VAL A 472 -12.30 11.09 -8.14
CA VAL A 472 -11.91 12.40 -7.59
C VAL A 472 -12.22 12.49 -6.10
N CYS A 473 -11.42 13.31 -5.37
CA CYS A 473 -11.72 13.72 -4.01
C CYS A 473 -11.85 15.25 -3.98
N VAL A 474 -13.02 15.74 -3.59
CA VAL A 474 -13.37 17.17 -3.71
C VAL A 474 -13.16 17.97 -2.43
N ALA A 475 -12.72 17.31 -1.36
CA ALA A 475 -12.37 17.94 -0.09
C ALA A 475 -11.08 17.33 0.47
N PRO A 476 -10.32 18.07 1.29
CA PRO A 476 -9.06 17.55 1.83
C PRO A 476 -9.28 16.43 2.84
N LEU A 477 -8.34 15.46 2.83
CA LEU A 477 -8.21 14.42 3.86
C LEU A 477 -6.96 14.70 4.69
N PRO A 478 -6.96 14.40 6.00
CA PRO A 478 -5.78 14.58 6.86
C PRO A 478 -4.56 13.79 6.37
N SER A 479 -4.78 12.61 5.77
CA SER A 479 -3.73 11.73 5.27
C SER A 479 -3.24 12.04 3.85
N MET A 480 -3.80 13.04 3.16
CA MET A 480 -3.20 13.52 1.91
C MET A 480 -1.74 13.88 2.14
N PRO A 481 -0.86 13.69 1.14
CA PRO A 481 0.55 13.99 1.30
C PRO A 481 0.78 15.41 1.81
N ALA A 482 1.66 15.56 2.80
CA ALA A 482 2.10 16.89 3.22
C ALA A 482 2.82 17.59 2.05
N PHE A 483 3.66 16.84 1.33
CA PHE A 483 4.38 17.26 0.11
C PHE A 483 5.05 16.03 -0.54
N PHE A 484 5.68 16.21 -1.70
CA PHE A 484 6.65 15.24 -2.21
C PHE A 484 8.05 15.68 -1.82
N TRP A 485 8.87 14.76 -1.35
CA TRP A 485 10.25 15.08 -0.94
C TRP A 485 11.03 15.74 -2.08
N GLY A 486 11.63 16.90 -1.80
CA GLY A 486 12.32 17.72 -2.81
C GLY A 486 11.39 18.41 -3.83
N ASP A 487 10.13 18.69 -3.45
CA ASP A 487 9.12 19.41 -4.24
C ASP A 487 8.60 20.62 -3.45
N GLU A 488 9.51 21.56 -3.16
CA GLU A 488 9.27 22.70 -2.26
C GLU A 488 8.13 23.63 -2.72
N ASN A 489 7.86 23.67 -4.03
CA ASN A 489 6.82 24.52 -4.61
C ASN A 489 5.52 23.77 -4.93
N PHE A 490 5.40 22.49 -4.58
CA PHE A 490 4.29 21.63 -4.94
C PHE A 490 4.08 21.45 -6.46
N ASP A 491 5.11 21.67 -7.29
CA ASP A 491 4.98 21.58 -8.75
C ASP A 491 4.63 20.15 -9.20
N ARG A 492 5.40 19.14 -8.71
CA ARG A 492 5.15 17.72 -9.03
C ARG A 492 3.87 17.21 -8.36
N TYR A 493 3.58 17.68 -7.15
CA TYR A 493 2.37 17.32 -6.42
C TYR A 493 1.14 17.83 -7.16
N THR A 494 1.13 19.11 -7.57
CA THR A 494 0.03 19.72 -8.34
C THR A 494 -0.14 19.02 -9.69
N ALA A 495 0.94 18.78 -10.43
CA ALA A 495 0.91 18.08 -11.70
C ALA A 495 0.41 16.61 -11.57
N SER A 496 0.58 15.98 -10.41
CA SER A 496 0.15 14.60 -10.19
C SER A 496 -1.35 14.45 -9.98
N TYR A 497 -1.99 15.42 -9.29
CA TYR A 497 -3.35 15.24 -8.81
C TYR A 497 -4.30 16.40 -9.13
N PHE A 498 -3.81 17.59 -9.47
CA PHE A 498 -4.62 18.81 -9.60
C PHE A 498 -4.51 19.48 -10.98
N ASP A 499 -3.81 18.85 -11.93
CA ASP A 499 -3.58 19.39 -13.26
C ASP A 499 -4.88 19.45 -14.11
N THR A 500 -5.76 18.45 -13.94
CA THR A 500 -7.02 18.37 -14.70
C THR A 500 -8.08 19.32 -14.17
N TRP A 501 -8.28 19.33 -12.85
CA TRP A 501 -9.24 20.20 -12.16
C TRP A 501 -8.55 20.87 -10.97
N PRO A 502 -8.20 22.17 -11.09
CA PRO A 502 -7.53 22.89 -10.00
C PRO A 502 -8.31 22.81 -8.68
N GLY A 503 -7.63 22.39 -7.61
CA GLY A 503 -8.24 22.24 -6.28
C GLY A 503 -9.07 20.96 -6.09
N ILE A 504 -9.16 20.08 -7.08
CA ILE A 504 -9.83 18.78 -7.01
C ILE A 504 -8.80 17.69 -7.23
N TRP A 505 -8.70 16.78 -6.28
CA TRP A 505 -7.80 15.62 -6.38
C TRP A 505 -8.33 14.63 -7.42
N ARG A 506 -7.54 14.37 -8.46
CA ARG A 506 -7.76 13.31 -9.44
C ARG A 506 -6.79 12.17 -9.16
N HIS A 507 -7.32 10.97 -8.88
CA HIS A 507 -6.46 9.85 -8.46
C HIS A 507 -5.83 9.07 -9.63
N GLY A 508 -6.52 9.04 -10.76
CA GLY A 508 -6.08 8.27 -11.93
C GLY A 508 -6.59 6.83 -11.94
N ASP A 509 -7.74 6.58 -11.31
CA ASP A 509 -8.51 5.34 -11.37
C ASP A 509 -9.87 5.59 -12.03
N TRP A 510 -10.35 4.60 -12.80
CA TRP A 510 -11.74 4.57 -13.26
C TRP A 510 -12.64 4.01 -12.16
N LEU A 511 -13.60 4.83 -11.71
CA LEU A 511 -14.58 4.51 -10.68
C LEU A 511 -15.99 4.47 -11.26
N ILE A 512 -16.77 3.44 -10.95
CA ILE A 512 -18.20 3.36 -11.24
C ILE A 512 -18.99 3.51 -9.96
N HIS A 513 -19.93 4.46 -9.90
CA HIS A 513 -21.01 4.49 -8.93
C HIS A 513 -22.16 3.65 -9.48
N THR A 514 -22.48 2.52 -8.85
CA THR A 514 -23.46 1.55 -9.37
C THR A 514 -24.91 1.96 -9.02
N GLU A 515 -25.88 1.34 -9.68
CA GLU A 515 -27.31 1.53 -9.38
C GLU A 515 -27.71 1.06 -7.96
N ARG A 516 -26.87 0.22 -7.32
CA ARG A 516 -27.03 -0.25 -5.93
C ARG A 516 -26.43 0.69 -4.89
N ASN A 517 -25.95 1.85 -5.33
CA ASN A 517 -25.22 2.80 -4.50
C ASN A 517 -23.93 2.19 -3.89
N THR A 518 -23.28 1.33 -4.65
CA THR A 518 -21.97 0.73 -4.37
C THR A 518 -20.95 1.21 -5.39
N TRP A 519 -19.70 0.78 -5.26
CA TRP A 519 -18.58 1.29 -6.03
C TRP A 519 -17.78 0.17 -6.67
N ALA A 520 -17.28 0.42 -7.87
CA ALA A 520 -16.39 -0.52 -8.56
C ALA A 520 -15.23 0.22 -9.22
N ILE A 521 -14.01 -0.25 -8.98
CA ILE A 521 -12.81 0.18 -9.72
C ILE A 521 -12.63 -0.74 -10.92
N THR A 522 -12.49 -0.15 -12.10
CA THR A 522 -12.34 -0.92 -13.35
C THR A 522 -10.93 -0.86 -13.94
N GLY A 523 -10.02 -0.15 -13.30
CA GLY A 523 -8.61 -0.07 -13.69
C GLY A 523 -8.03 1.32 -13.57
N ARG A 524 -6.78 1.50 -14.07
CA ARG A 524 -6.09 2.79 -14.08
C ARG A 524 -6.54 3.63 -15.27
N SER A 525 -6.71 4.94 -15.03
CA SER A 525 -6.94 5.93 -16.09
C SER A 525 -5.63 6.57 -16.60
N ASP A 526 -4.53 6.38 -15.88
CA ASP A 526 -3.17 6.82 -16.21
C ASP A 526 -2.28 5.67 -16.73
N ALA A 527 -1.00 5.94 -17.03
CA ALA A 527 -0.05 4.94 -17.56
C ALA A 527 0.59 4.02 -16.51
N THR A 528 0.22 4.14 -15.24
CA THR A 528 0.77 3.28 -14.19
C THR A 528 0.29 1.85 -14.40
N LEU A 529 1.22 0.88 -14.31
CA LEU A 529 0.90 -0.53 -14.41
C LEU A 529 0.44 -1.04 -13.03
N ASN A 530 -0.52 -1.96 -13.02
CA ASN A 530 -0.96 -2.61 -11.78
C ASN A 530 -0.91 -4.13 -11.95
N ARG A 531 0.15 -4.77 -11.46
CA ARG A 531 0.36 -6.20 -11.60
C ARG A 531 0.11 -6.94 -10.28
N GLY A 532 -1.05 -7.58 -10.19
CA GLY A 532 -1.43 -8.33 -8.98
C GLY A 532 -1.39 -7.46 -7.72
N GLY A 533 -1.86 -6.21 -7.82
CA GLY A 533 -1.90 -5.25 -6.73
C GLY A 533 -0.63 -4.43 -6.52
N VAL A 534 0.43 -4.71 -7.27
CA VAL A 534 1.67 -3.94 -7.20
C VAL A 534 1.69 -2.88 -8.29
N ARG A 535 1.77 -1.62 -7.90
CA ARG A 535 1.99 -0.51 -8.84
C ARG A 535 3.43 -0.55 -9.35
N LEU A 536 3.58 -0.57 -10.67
CA LEU A 536 4.88 -0.55 -11.35
C LEU A 536 4.92 0.69 -12.25
N GLY A 537 6.01 1.46 -12.14
CA GLY A 537 6.23 2.60 -13.03
C GLY A 537 6.89 2.15 -14.34
N THR A 538 6.35 2.56 -15.48
CA THR A 538 7.01 2.31 -16.77
C THR A 538 8.41 2.92 -16.81
N ALA A 539 8.62 4.05 -16.13
CA ALA A 539 9.92 4.71 -16.02
C ALA A 539 11.00 3.84 -15.35
N GLU A 540 10.64 3.00 -14.36
CA GLU A 540 11.58 2.09 -13.70
C GLU A 540 12.16 1.09 -14.71
N PHE A 541 11.31 0.57 -15.61
CA PHE A 541 11.77 -0.31 -16.69
C PHE A 541 12.70 0.44 -17.65
N TYR A 542 12.32 1.64 -18.09
CA TYR A 542 13.10 2.38 -19.08
C TYR A 542 14.45 2.82 -18.53
N ALA A 543 14.53 3.15 -17.23
CA ALA A 543 15.79 3.52 -16.59
C ALA A 543 16.86 2.43 -16.72
N ILE A 544 16.45 1.14 -16.64
CA ILE A 544 17.38 0.01 -16.74
C ILE A 544 17.47 -0.58 -18.14
N LEU A 545 16.44 -0.42 -19.00
CA LEU A 545 16.40 -1.00 -20.34
C LEU A 545 17.00 -0.07 -21.41
N ASP A 546 16.80 1.24 -21.33
CA ASP A 546 17.29 2.20 -22.32
C ASP A 546 18.85 2.21 -22.45
N PRO A 547 19.64 1.98 -21.37
CA PRO A 547 21.09 1.84 -21.48
C PRO A 547 21.58 0.52 -22.09
N ARG A 548 20.70 -0.45 -22.31
CA ARG A 548 21.10 -1.80 -22.74
C ARG A 548 21.55 -1.82 -24.19
N PRO A 549 22.79 -2.27 -24.49
CA PRO A 549 23.35 -2.24 -25.84
C PRO A 549 22.62 -3.14 -26.84
N GLU A 550 21.94 -4.19 -26.36
CA GLU A 550 21.14 -5.11 -27.19
C GLU A 550 19.77 -4.54 -27.59
N LEU A 551 19.31 -3.46 -26.96
CA LEU A 551 18.05 -2.83 -27.23
C LEU A 551 18.26 -1.48 -27.93
N LYS A 552 17.54 -1.25 -29.02
CA LYS A 552 17.43 0.06 -29.67
C LYS A 552 16.32 0.89 -29.04
N ASP A 553 15.22 0.24 -28.64
CA ASP A 553 14.07 0.86 -27.97
C ASP A 553 13.22 -0.19 -27.26
N SER A 554 12.35 0.27 -26.34
CA SER A 554 11.44 -0.60 -25.62
C SER A 554 10.14 0.12 -25.24
N LEU A 555 9.06 -0.64 -25.02
CA LEU A 555 7.79 -0.14 -24.48
C LEU A 555 7.12 -1.21 -23.65
N VAL A 556 6.69 -0.85 -22.44
CA VAL A 556 6.07 -1.78 -21.49
C VAL A 556 4.58 -1.53 -21.38
N LEU A 557 3.80 -2.60 -21.41
CA LEU A 557 2.34 -2.57 -21.27
C LEU A 557 1.92 -3.63 -20.25
N HIS A 558 0.88 -3.32 -19.51
CA HIS A 558 0.19 -4.31 -18.69
C HIS A 558 -1.28 -4.36 -19.06
N PHE A 559 -1.79 -5.56 -19.28
CA PHE A 559 -3.19 -5.84 -19.53
C PHE A 559 -3.74 -6.57 -18.31
N GLU A 560 -4.65 -5.93 -17.62
CA GLU A 560 -5.27 -6.46 -16.41
C GLU A 560 -6.09 -7.70 -16.75
N ASP A 561 -6.09 -8.65 -15.82
CA ASP A 561 -6.96 -9.82 -15.89
C ASP A 561 -8.35 -9.44 -15.37
N PRO A 562 -9.42 -9.57 -16.17
CA PRO A 562 -10.79 -9.28 -15.73
C PRO A 562 -11.23 -10.09 -14.51
N ASP A 563 -10.65 -11.28 -14.34
CA ASP A 563 -10.96 -12.20 -13.24
C ASP A 563 -10.08 -11.96 -12.00
N GLY A 564 -9.37 -10.83 -11.95
CA GLY A 564 -8.58 -10.39 -10.79
C GLY A 564 -7.21 -11.07 -10.63
N GLY A 565 -6.75 -11.79 -11.65
CA GLY A 565 -5.43 -12.42 -11.69
C GLY A 565 -4.27 -11.44 -11.86
N MET A 566 -3.10 -11.98 -12.22
CA MET A 566 -1.87 -11.18 -12.40
C MET A 566 -1.89 -10.31 -13.68
N GLY A 567 -2.76 -10.62 -14.63
CA GLY A 567 -2.75 -10.03 -15.96
C GLY A 567 -1.50 -10.38 -16.75
N VAL A 568 -1.32 -9.73 -17.90
CA VAL A 568 -0.18 -9.93 -18.80
C VAL A 568 0.70 -8.69 -18.85
N LEU A 569 1.93 -8.80 -18.36
CA LEU A 569 2.96 -7.78 -18.51
C LEU A 569 3.76 -8.06 -19.78
N ALA A 570 3.61 -7.22 -20.80
CA ALA A 570 4.25 -7.33 -22.09
C ALA A 570 5.35 -6.28 -22.25
N LEU A 571 6.54 -6.71 -22.68
CA LEU A 571 7.63 -5.84 -23.12
C LEU A 571 7.75 -5.91 -24.64
N LEU A 572 7.45 -4.82 -25.32
CA LEU A 572 7.84 -4.63 -26.73
C LEU A 572 9.31 -4.24 -26.76
N ALA A 573 10.13 -4.97 -27.52
CA ALA A 573 11.56 -4.76 -27.61
C ALA A 573 11.99 -4.57 -29.08
N VAL A 574 12.79 -3.55 -29.33
CA VAL A 574 13.42 -3.30 -30.63
C VAL A 574 14.87 -3.72 -30.54
N ALA A 575 15.27 -4.69 -31.35
CA ALA A 575 16.63 -5.19 -31.35
C ALA A 575 17.63 -4.15 -31.90
N ASN A 576 18.80 -4.08 -31.31
CA ASN A 576 19.93 -3.31 -31.81
C ASN A 576 20.90 -4.24 -32.56
N GLY A 577 20.59 -4.49 -33.83
CA GLY A 577 21.33 -5.43 -34.67
C GLY A 577 20.79 -6.86 -34.65
N GLU A 578 21.61 -7.81 -35.11
CA GLU A 578 21.27 -9.23 -35.07
C GLU A 578 21.52 -9.82 -33.66
N LEU A 579 20.50 -10.48 -33.10
CA LEU A 579 20.53 -11.06 -31.75
C LEU A 579 20.01 -12.50 -31.74
N ASP A 580 20.57 -13.31 -30.88
CA ASP A 580 19.90 -14.52 -30.40
C ASP A 580 18.76 -14.10 -29.47
N LYS A 581 17.54 -14.05 -30.01
CA LYS A 581 16.37 -13.54 -29.30
C LYS A 581 16.07 -14.35 -28.05
N GLU A 582 16.14 -15.69 -28.09
CA GLU A 582 15.82 -16.55 -26.96
C GLU A 582 16.83 -16.36 -25.81
N ALA A 583 18.11 -16.34 -26.12
CA ALA A 583 19.15 -16.09 -25.13
C ALA A 583 19.03 -14.67 -24.55
N THR A 584 18.72 -13.66 -25.39
CA THR A 584 18.55 -12.27 -24.96
C THR A 584 17.32 -12.10 -24.07
N GLU A 585 16.18 -12.72 -24.39
CA GLU A 585 14.98 -12.68 -23.54
C GLU A 585 15.25 -13.24 -22.14
N LYS A 586 15.94 -14.38 -22.06
CA LYS A 586 16.31 -14.98 -20.77
C LYS A 586 17.24 -14.06 -19.98
N ALA A 587 18.20 -13.43 -20.65
CA ALA A 587 19.13 -12.49 -20.02
C ALA A 587 18.40 -11.23 -19.53
N LEU A 588 17.51 -10.63 -20.34
CA LEU A 588 16.71 -9.48 -19.97
C LEU A 588 15.77 -9.78 -18.80
N LYS A 589 15.05 -10.91 -18.80
CA LYS A 589 14.21 -11.33 -17.68
C LYS A 589 14.99 -11.50 -16.38
N THR A 590 16.19 -12.07 -16.47
CA THR A 590 17.10 -12.22 -15.31
C THR A 590 17.58 -10.85 -14.83
N PHE A 591 18.00 -10.00 -15.75
CA PHE A 591 18.48 -8.65 -15.44
C PHE A 591 17.39 -7.78 -14.78
N ILE A 592 16.18 -7.75 -15.34
CA ILE A 592 15.04 -7.02 -14.77
C ILE A 592 14.71 -7.53 -13.36
N ARG A 593 14.74 -8.85 -13.16
CA ARG A 593 14.52 -9.45 -11.83
C ARG A 593 15.57 -8.99 -10.82
N THR A 594 16.81 -8.93 -11.23
CA THR A 594 17.93 -8.59 -10.36
C THR A 594 17.97 -7.09 -10.03
N GLU A 595 17.77 -6.22 -11.02
CA GLU A 595 17.89 -4.77 -10.82
C GLU A 595 16.63 -4.15 -10.22
N LEU A 596 15.44 -4.65 -10.54
CA LEU A 596 14.17 -4.14 -10.04
C LEU A 596 13.52 -5.10 -9.02
N SER A 597 12.72 -6.04 -9.50
CA SER A 597 12.09 -7.06 -8.64
C SER A 597 11.48 -8.19 -9.47
N PRO A 598 11.12 -9.33 -8.85
CA PRO A 598 10.37 -10.40 -9.53
C PRO A 598 9.05 -9.94 -10.16
N ARG A 599 8.41 -8.90 -9.61
CA ARG A 599 7.14 -8.34 -10.13
C ARG A 599 7.30 -7.58 -11.44
N HIS A 600 8.49 -7.06 -11.71
CA HIS A 600 8.81 -6.36 -12.96
C HIS A 600 9.14 -7.30 -14.13
N VAL A 601 9.33 -8.60 -13.88
CA VAL A 601 9.68 -9.54 -14.96
C VAL A 601 8.51 -9.68 -15.94
N PRO A 602 8.68 -9.33 -17.23
CA PRO A 602 7.60 -9.45 -18.21
C PRO A 602 7.24 -10.91 -18.45
N ASP A 603 5.95 -11.19 -18.61
CA ASP A 603 5.45 -12.51 -18.97
C ASP A 603 5.91 -12.84 -20.39
N VAL A 604 5.82 -11.86 -21.29
CA VAL A 604 6.19 -11.98 -22.69
C VAL A 604 7.09 -10.81 -23.12
N ILE A 605 8.08 -11.12 -23.94
CA ILE A 605 8.87 -10.14 -24.70
C ILE A 605 8.51 -10.32 -26.18
N ILE A 606 8.03 -9.24 -26.81
CA ILE A 606 7.60 -9.22 -28.21
C ILE A 606 8.60 -8.38 -28.99
N TRP A 607 9.33 -9.00 -29.90
CA TRP A 607 10.27 -8.32 -30.76
C TRP A 607 9.54 -7.63 -31.93
N VAL A 608 9.64 -6.30 -31.97
CA VAL A 608 8.97 -5.44 -32.94
C VAL A 608 9.97 -4.58 -33.71
N PRO A 609 9.64 -4.12 -34.92
CA PRO A 609 10.54 -3.27 -35.71
C PRO A 609 10.68 -1.86 -35.12
N SER A 610 9.62 -1.34 -34.49
CA SER A 610 9.60 -0.06 -33.79
C SER A 610 8.60 -0.11 -32.61
N VAL A 611 8.70 0.84 -31.68
CA VAL A 611 7.64 1.08 -30.68
C VAL A 611 6.90 2.38 -31.01
N PRO A 612 5.58 2.47 -30.74
CA PRO A 612 4.81 3.69 -31.03
C PRO A 612 5.34 4.89 -30.24
N ARG A 613 5.87 5.88 -30.97
CA ARG A 613 6.34 7.16 -30.44
C ARG A 613 5.80 8.32 -31.27
N THR A 614 5.58 9.44 -30.59
CA THR A 614 5.35 10.73 -31.29
C THR A 614 6.64 11.23 -31.91
N ALA A 615 6.52 12.17 -32.87
CA ALA A 615 7.66 12.87 -33.45
C ALA A 615 8.55 13.57 -32.40
N THR A 616 8.01 13.91 -31.24
CA THR A 616 8.76 14.47 -30.09
C THR A 616 9.42 13.41 -29.21
N GLY A 617 9.33 12.12 -29.59
CA GLY A 617 9.96 11.00 -28.88
C GLY A 617 9.16 10.41 -27.72
N LYS A 618 7.95 10.89 -27.44
CA LYS A 618 7.11 10.37 -26.35
C LYS A 618 6.58 8.97 -26.70
N ARG A 619 6.74 8.01 -25.80
CA ARG A 619 6.14 6.67 -25.88
C ARG A 619 4.62 6.75 -25.69
N LEU A 620 3.87 5.92 -26.42
CA LEU A 620 2.40 5.96 -26.45
C LEU A 620 1.77 4.72 -25.79
N GLU A 621 2.11 4.47 -24.53
CA GLU A 621 1.65 3.30 -23.76
C GLU A 621 0.13 3.25 -23.69
N ILE A 622 -0.52 4.30 -23.15
CA ILE A 622 -1.97 4.35 -22.95
C ILE A 622 -2.74 4.26 -24.28
N PRO A 623 -2.41 5.05 -25.30
CA PRO A 623 -3.11 4.96 -26.57
C PRO A 623 -2.99 3.57 -27.22
N LEU A 624 -1.81 2.93 -27.13
CA LEU A 624 -1.60 1.59 -27.65
C LEU A 624 -2.41 0.53 -26.87
N LYS A 625 -2.39 0.60 -25.55
CA LYS A 625 -3.17 -0.29 -24.68
C LYS A 625 -4.66 -0.22 -25.02
N ARG A 626 -5.23 0.99 -25.12
CA ARG A 626 -6.64 1.21 -25.47
C ARG A 626 -6.99 0.66 -26.86
N LEU A 627 -6.11 0.87 -27.84
CA LEU A 627 -6.29 0.35 -29.19
C LEU A 627 -6.33 -1.18 -29.22
N VAL A 628 -5.45 -1.85 -28.45
CA VAL A 628 -5.41 -3.32 -28.33
C VAL A 628 -6.69 -3.84 -27.65
N GLN A 629 -7.17 -3.16 -26.63
CA GLN A 629 -8.39 -3.51 -25.89
C GLN A 629 -9.68 -3.17 -26.64
N GLY A 630 -9.60 -2.46 -27.77
CA GLY A 630 -10.78 -2.06 -28.55
C GLY A 630 -11.61 -0.96 -27.88
N ILE A 631 -11.02 -0.22 -26.91
CA ILE A 631 -11.67 0.88 -26.22
C ILE A 631 -11.63 2.12 -27.11
N ASN A 632 -12.77 2.47 -27.68
CA ASN A 632 -12.89 3.61 -28.62
C ASN A 632 -13.40 4.85 -27.85
N THR A 633 -12.47 5.66 -27.31
CA THR A 633 -12.78 6.89 -26.56
C THR A 633 -12.59 8.17 -27.36
N GLY A 634 -12.65 8.11 -28.70
CA GLY A 634 -12.43 9.28 -29.56
C GLY A 634 -10.95 9.71 -29.73
N ASN A 635 -10.05 9.25 -28.87
CA ASN A 635 -8.60 9.46 -28.94
C ASN A 635 -7.90 8.18 -29.45
N THR A 636 -8.23 7.74 -30.66
CA THR A 636 -7.42 6.78 -31.42
C THR A 636 -6.05 7.38 -31.69
N ILE A 637 -5.02 6.52 -31.74
CA ILE A 637 -3.67 6.98 -32.12
C ILE A 637 -3.79 7.65 -33.50
N ASP A 638 -3.54 8.96 -33.56
CA ASP A 638 -3.40 9.65 -34.83
C ASP A 638 -2.12 9.17 -35.49
N ARG A 639 -2.26 8.44 -36.61
CA ARG A 639 -1.13 7.91 -37.36
C ARG A 639 -0.22 9.03 -37.91
N GLY A 640 -0.76 10.24 -38.06
CA GLY A 640 0.00 11.40 -38.55
C GLY A 640 1.04 11.91 -37.54
N VAL A 641 0.91 11.59 -36.27
CA VAL A 641 1.88 11.99 -35.22
C VAL A 641 2.92 10.90 -34.90
N LEU A 642 2.77 9.69 -35.50
CA LEU A 642 3.70 8.58 -35.25
C LEU A 642 4.97 8.71 -36.12
N VAL A 643 6.09 8.30 -35.54
CA VAL A 643 7.37 8.18 -36.27
C VAL A 643 7.32 7.02 -37.27
N HIS A 644 6.68 5.91 -36.89
CA HIS A 644 6.56 4.68 -37.69
C HIS A 644 5.10 4.20 -37.75
N PRO A 645 4.20 4.90 -38.45
CA PRO A 645 2.77 4.54 -38.55
C PRO A 645 2.51 3.20 -39.22
N GLU A 646 3.43 2.75 -40.09
CA GLU A 646 3.38 1.48 -40.83
C GLU A 646 3.46 0.25 -39.93
N ASP A 647 4.13 0.34 -38.76
CA ASP A 647 4.36 -0.78 -37.88
C ASP A 647 3.19 -1.03 -36.92
N LEU A 648 2.30 -0.05 -36.71
CA LEU A 648 1.26 -0.06 -35.67
C LEU A 648 0.34 -1.29 -35.77
N ASP A 649 -0.14 -1.63 -36.97
CA ASP A 649 -1.07 -2.75 -37.16
C ASP A 649 -0.43 -4.09 -36.81
N GLY A 650 0.85 -4.27 -37.16
CA GLY A 650 1.63 -5.46 -36.79
C GLY A 650 1.84 -5.59 -35.29
N ILE A 651 2.12 -4.47 -34.60
CA ILE A 651 2.28 -4.42 -33.16
C ILE A 651 0.96 -4.78 -32.45
N VAL A 652 -0.16 -4.19 -32.87
CA VAL A 652 -1.48 -4.48 -32.32
C VAL A 652 -1.86 -5.94 -32.51
N ALA A 653 -1.60 -6.51 -33.71
CA ALA A 653 -1.87 -7.92 -33.97
C ALA A 653 -1.03 -8.85 -33.09
N ALA A 654 0.26 -8.56 -32.90
CA ALA A 654 1.14 -9.34 -32.03
C ALA A 654 0.69 -9.30 -30.56
N LEU A 655 0.29 -8.14 -30.06
CA LEU A 655 -0.24 -8.00 -28.69
C LEU A 655 -1.56 -8.76 -28.50
N LYS A 656 -2.49 -8.66 -29.45
CA LYS A 656 -3.77 -9.40 -29.41
C LYS A 656 -3.57 -10.91 -29.44
N ALA A 657 -2.58 -11.39 -30.19
CA ALA A 657 -2.26 -12.83 -30.24
C ALA A 657 -1.74 -13.38 -28.92
N VAL A 658 -1.12 -12.56 -28.08
CA VAL A 658 -0.65 -12.94 -26.74
C VAL A 658 -1.77 -12.90 -25.71
N LEU A 659 -2.78 -12.06 -25.91
CA LEU A 659 -3.92 -11.89 -24.99
C LEU A 659 -5.09 -12.84 -25.31
N ALA A 660 -5.08 -13.51 -26.48
CA ALA A 660 -6.07 -14.52 -26.88
C ALA A 660 -5.78 -15.89 -26.26
#